data_e208b4fc40727548f8b1f3c37bcac822
#
_entry.id   e208b4fc40727548f8b1f3c37bcac822
#
_cell.length_a   1.000
_cell.length_b   1.000
_cell.length_c   1.000
_cell.angle_alpha   90.00
_cell.angle_beta   90.00
_cell.angle_gamma   90.00
#
_symmetry.space_group_name_H-M   'P 1'
#
loop_
_entity.id
_entity.type
_entity.pdbx_description
1 polymer ?
#
loop_
_entity_poly.entity_id
_entity_poly.type
_entity_poly.pdbx_seq_one_letter_code
_entity_poly.pdbx_strand_id
1 'polypeptide(L)'
;MELMNIKIITLNIISKMKLDFTRYVTIVIAAFLVVNCAQREEGPMTTTSSGGTEDIFGDDMSQGGVFVEEQDDPSADVPGVWNYAALKDLGHPRLFMSEDDFDTLREKVSETGRVENMFLYNIHQTIMNRADGYVTKPDAISYTMDASGRRLLPMSKKAVSGILHLGYAYKITGEPKYFEAAREILATVCSFPDWHPSHYLDVGEMAFAVAVGYDWFYYDLTLAERKLAHKCLKEFALATYAMGPMDNLTNWNQVCLCGLSCAAIAIYEKDKAICRQFMEAMLPSNRIAMEAMYAPDGIYPEGYTYWTYGTGMETILLTALEHAFGTTNGLAEIEGFMETGKYMLFMNGTTGNSFSYSDAQLGEFGKVAMYYFANKSGDLSLLANEKRLRDKLGHEYPGDQYRRILPLVPAMVKDITLGTMSENMPSETMFVGDGVAPLMIIHTGWTFGASDKYVGFKGGKANHSHGHMDAGSFVYEAYGQRWSHDPGIEVYTTMERNIGYKGTENNCWSYINGSKRWGVFLLGPKSHSTFTVNGKEHDVNGEATIVEVYDEAGEQGAKMNLCDVFAGELASAYRTIRLIGEDLYVIDEITAPANKNAEIEWRMMTMAGVAVNGDRIKLTGTNGVAMDLVAESDNDNVSVNYNSWPASGQYAWETENKGCRVAGFTYVVPKGESVTMTVKLSRN
;
A
#
# COMPACT_ATOMS: atom_id res chain seq x y z
N MET A 1 30.35 -31.66 23.77
CA MET A 1 29.75 -32.87 23.12
C MET A 1 28.22 -32.84 23.16
N GLU A 2 27.56 -32.34 24.19
CA GLU A 2 26.08 -32.29 24.24
C GLU A 2 25.44 -31.33 23.24
N LEU A 3 26.02 -30.16 23.00
CA LEU A 3 25.49 -29.19 22.02
C LEU A 3 25.60 -29.65 20.56
N MET A 4 26.54 -30.54 20.27
CA MET A 4 26.71 -31.12 18.93
C MET A 4 25.69 -32.24 18.66
N ASN A 5 25.29 -32.98 19.69
CA ASN A 5 24.26 -34.01 19.58
C ASN A 5 22.85 -33.42 19.39
N ILE A 6 22.55 -32.27 20.01
CA ILE A 6 21.25 -31.60 19.86
C ILE A 6 21.09 -31.07 18.41
N LYS A 7 22.12 -30.48 17.81
CA LYS A 7 22.07 -30.04 16.40
C LYS A 7 21.86 -31.18 15.40
N ILE A 8 22.45 -32.34 15.65
CA ILE A 8 22.30 -33.52 14.77
C ILE A 8 20.90 -34.09 14.87
N ILE A 9 20.32 -34.11 16.07
CA ILE A 9 18.93 -34.58 16.29
C ILE A 9 17.93 -33.64 15.63
N THR A 10 18.11 -32.31 15.76
CA THR A 10 17.24 -31.31 15.15
C THR A 10 17.30 -31.36 13.62
N LEU A 11 18.48 -31.49 13.03
CA LEU A 11 18.64 -31.64 11.58
C LEU A 11 18.02 -32.92 11.02
N ASN A 12 18.06 -34.04 11.77
CA ASN A 12 17.42 -35.28 11.39
C ASN A 12 15.88 -35.22 11.47
N ILE A 13 15.32 -34.46 12.44
CA ILE A 13 13.88 -34.27 12.57
C ILE A 13 13.38 -33.37 11.40
N ILE A 14 14.07 -32.28 11.09
CA ILE A 14 13.71 -31.39 9.96
C ILE A 14 13.83 -32.10 8.61
N SER A 15 14.84 -32.96 8.43
CA SER A 15 14.99 -33.78 7.21
C SER A 15 13.87 -34.81 7.07
N LYS A 16 13.43 -35.46 8.17
CA LYS A 16 12.29 -36.38 8.14
C LYS A 16 10.98 -35.66 7.85
N MET A 17 10.72 -34.51 8.46
CA MET A 17 9.52 -33.73 8.18
C MET A 17 9.46 -33.24 6.72
N LYS A 18 10.57 -32.87 6.11
CA LYS A 18 10.61 -32.52 4.66
C LYS A 18 10.34 -33.72 3.76
N LEU A 19 10.82 -34.92 4.12
CA LEU A 19 10.54 -36.13 3.34
C LEU A 19 9.07 -36.58 3.42
N ASP A 20 8.44 -36.44 4.57
CA ASP A 20 7.03 -36.78 4.74
C ASP A 20 6.11 -35.76 4.04
N PHE A 21 6.44 -34.47 4.08
CA PHE A 21 5.71 -33.42 3.38
C PHE A 21 5.77 -33.62 1.85
N THR A 22 6.95 -33.93 1.31
CA THR A 22 7.12 -34.24 -0.13
C THR A 22 6.33 -35.47 -0.58
N ARG A 23 6.24 -36.49 0.27
CA ARG A 23 5.39 -37.68 0.01
C ARG A 23 3.90 -37.36 0.03
N TYR A 24 3.44 -36.51 0.96
CA TYR A 24 2.04 -36.09 1.01
C TYR A 24 1.64 -35.25 -0.21
N VAL A 25 2.47 -34.33 -0.63
CA VAL A 25 2.26 -33.51 -1.85
C VAL A 25 2.23 -34.39 -3.10
N THR A 26 3.10 -35.40 -3.20
CA THR A 26 3.14 -36.31 -4.36
C THR A 26 1.90 -37.22 -4.40
N ILE A 27 1.39 -37.65 -3.26
CA ILE A 27 0.15 -38.47 -3.17
C ILE A 27 -1.09 -37.62 -3.53
N VAL A 28 -1.15 -36.35 -3.11
CA VAL A 28 -2.26 -35.44 -3.45
C VAL A 28 -2.24 -35.11 -4.95
N ILE A 29 -1.07 -34.86 -5.55
CA ILE A 29 -0.94 -34.62 -7.00
C ILE A 29 -1.31 -35.86 -7.81
N ALA A 30 -0.93 -37.05 -7.37
CA ALA A 30 -1.28 -38.32 -8.03
C ALA A 30 -2.79 -38.59 -7.94
N ALA A 31 -3.45 -38.29 -6.82
CA ALA A 31 -4.89 -38.41 -6.68
C ALA A 31 -5.65 -37.42 -7.59
N PHE A 32 -5.16 -36.20 -7.76
CA PHE A 32 -5.75 -35.19 -8.67
C PHE A 32 -5.61 -35.59 -10.16
N LEU A 33 -4.51 -36.22 -10.54
CA LEU A 33 -4.29 -36.69 -11.93
C LEU A 33 -5.16 -37.91 -12.31
N VAL A 34 -5.53 -38.76 -11.35
CA VAL A 34 -6.37 -39.92 -11.61
C VAL A 34 -7.86 -39.56 -11.73
N VAL A 35 -8.32 -38.50 -11.06
CA VAL A 35 -9.69 -38.01 -11.16
C VAL A 35 -9.96 -37.28 -12.48
N ASN A 36 -8.96 -36.60 -13.08
CA ASN A 36 -9.13 -35.87 -14.32
C ASN A 36 -9.00 -36.72 -15.62
N CYS A 37 -8.60 -37.97 -15.53
CA CYS A 37 -8.50 -38.88 -16.71
C CYS A 37 -9.76 -39.68 -17.01
N ALA A 38 -10.82 -39.61 -16.19
CA ALA A 38 -11.98 -40.47 -16.31
C ALA A 38 -13.21 -39.84 -16.97
N GLN A 39 -13.15 -38.57 -17.46
CA GLN A 39 -14.25 -37.93 -18.17
C GLN A 39 -13.79 -37.17 -19.41
N ARG A 40 -13.59 -37.86 -20.51
CA ARG A 40 -13.70 -37.32 -21.88
C ARG A 40 -14.19 -38.42 -22.81
N GLU A 41 -15.47 -38.40 -23.14
CA GLU A 41 -15.98 -38.92 -24.42
C GLU A 41 -16.49 -37.75 -25.26
N GLU A 42 -15.94 -37.69 -26.48
CA GLU A 42 -16.25 -36.66 -27.48
C GLU A 42 -17.47 -37.04 -28.30
N GLY A 43 -18.38 -36.09 -28.50
CA GLY A 43 -19.42 -36.14 -29.53
C GLY A 43 -19.26 -34.95 -30.49
N PRO A 44 -19.62 -35.03 -31.78
CA PRO A 44 -19.08 -34.20 -32.83
C PRO A 44 -19.72 -32.82 -32.96
N MET A 45 -18.87 -31.82 -33.25
CA MET A 45 -19.26 -30.46 -33.63
C MET A 45 -20.00 -30.42 -34.97
N THR A 46 -21.12 -29.70 -34.98
CA THR A 46 -21.67 -29.14 -36.22
C THR A 46 -21.64 -27.61 -36.13
N THR A 47 -20.94 -27.00 -37.06
CA THR A 47 -20.89 -25.55 -37.28
C THR A 47 -22.13 -25.10 -38.04
N THR A 48 -22.84 -24.08 -37.53
CA THR A 48 -23.60 -23.14 -38.35
C THR A 48 -23.48 -21.73 -37.82
N SER A 49 -22.97 -20.84 -38.65
CA SER A 49 -22.91 -19.42 -38.44
C SER A 49 -24.25 -18.76 -38.73
N SER A 50 -24.74 -17.89 -37.85
CA SER A 50 -25.52 -16.69 -38.30
C SER A 50 -25.56 -15.70 -37.14
N GLY A 51 -25.20 -14.43 -37.44
CA GLY A 51 -25.21 -13.35 -36.45
C GLY A 51 -26.64 -12.90 -36.14
N GLY A 52 -26.81 -12.50 -34.91
CA GLY A 52 -27.98 -11.86 -34.36
C GLY A 52 -27.62 -11.46 -32.92
N THR A 53 -27.62 -10.17 -32.65
CA THR A 53 -27.64 -9.67 -31.28
C THR A 53 -28.99 -10.05 -30.69
N GLU A 54 -29.06 -11.21 -30.04
CA GLU A 54 -30.22 -11.55 -29.22
C GLU A 54 -30.12 -10.83 -27.87
N ASP A 55 -31.22 -10.18 -27.51
CA ASP A 55 -31.49 -9.59 -26.20
C ASP A 55 -31.17 -10.62 -25.09
N ILE A 56 -30.17 -10.34 -24.29
CA ILE A 56 -29.76 -11.20 -23.18
C ILE A 56 -30.82 -11.25 -22.07
N PHE A 57 -31.84 -10.42 -22.18
CA PHE A 57 -32.96 -10.32 -21.22
C PHE A 57 -34.29 -10.73 -21.92
N GLY A 58 -34.43 -12.00 -22.33
CA GLY A 58 -35.70 -12.54 -22.75
C GLY A 58 -36.69 -12.55 -21.59
N ASP A 59 -37.85 -11.92 -21.83
CA ASP A 59 -39.02 -11.90 -20.96
C ASP A 59 -39.48 -13.31 -20.55
N ASP A 60 -39.09 -13.77 -19.34
CA ASP A 60 -39.84 -14.80 -18.62
C ASP A 60 -40.22 -14.29 -17.21
N MET A 61 -41.21 -13.40 -17.21
CA MET A 61 -41.78 -12.77 -16.01
C MET A 61 -42.84 -13.63 -15.31
N SER A 62 -42.94 -14.95 -15.59
CA SER A 62 -44.11 -15.73 -15.14
C SER A 62 -43.81 -16.90 -14.24
N GLN A 63 -42.61 -17.08 -13.69
CA GLN A 63 -42.42 -18.10 -12.64
C GLN A 63 -41.55 -17.55 -11.51
N GLY A 64 -42.13 -17.36 -10.33
CA GLY A 64 -41.43 -17.13 -9.07
C GLY A 64 -40.54 -18.34 -8.74
N GLY A 65 -39.43 -18.43 -9.45
CA GLY A 65 -38.41 -19.42 -9.22
C GLY A 65 -37.68 -19.07 -7.92
N VAL A 66 -37.98 -19.84 -6.88
CA VAL A 66 -37.16 -19.86 -5.67
C VAL A 66 -35.75 -20.26 -6.09
N PHE A 67 -34.74 -19.47 -5.74
CA PHE A 67 -33.36 -19.94 -5.71
C PHE A 67 -33.36 -21.19 -4.85
N VAL A 68 -33.10 -22.36 -5.44
CA VAL A 68 -33.01 -23.61 -4.66
C VAL A 68 -31.80 -23.42 -3.76
N GLU A 69 -32.02 -23.35 -2.46
CA GLU A 69 -30.95 -23.51 -1.47
C GLU A 69 -30.27 -24.84 -1.75
N GLU A 70 -28.93 -24.85 -1.81
CA GLU A 70 -28.21 -26.11 -1.82
C GLU A 70 -28.72 -26.97 -0.63
N GLN A 71 -29.00 -28.26 -0.86
CA GLN A 71 -29.42 -29.14 0.21
C GLN A 71 -28.42 -29.02 1.36
N ASP A 72 -28.92 -28.80 2.57
CA ASP A 72 -28.11 -28.66 3.77
C ASP A 72 -27.05 -29.76 3.81
N ASP A 73 -25.81 -29.39 3.56
CA ASP A 73 -24.65 -30.22 3.85
C ASP A 73 -24.50 -30.27 5.37
N PRO A 74 -24.70 -31.45 6.01
CA PRO A 74 -24.56 -31.56 7.47
C PRO A 74 -23.17 -31.17 7.99
N SER A 75 -22.15 -31.16 7.11
CA SER A 75 -20.82 -30.67 7.44
C SER A 75 -20.76 -29.14 7.54
N ALA A 76 -21.75 -28.41 6.99
CA ALA A 76 -21.83 -26.96 7.05
C ALA A 76 -22.15 -26.42 8.47
N ASP A 77 -22.66 -27.27 9.38
CA ASP A 77 -22.98 -26.89 10.77
C ASP A 77 -21.84 -27.19 11.76
N VAL A 78 -20.67 -27.67 11.30
CA VAL A 78 -19.50 -27.82 12.16
C VAL A 78 -19.02 -26.43 12.56
N PRO A 79 -18.84 -26.14 13.87
CA PRO A 79 -18.29 -24.86 14.30
C PRO A 79 -16.92 -24.64 13.66
N GLY A 80 -16.83 -23.64 12.74
CA GLY A 80 -15.58 -23.14 12.19
C GLY A 80 -15.02 -22.01 13.05
N VAL A 81 -13.92 -21.41 12.60
CA VAL A 81 -13.34 -20.20 13.21
C VAL A 81 -14.32 -19.02 13.13
N TRP A 82 -15.20 -18.99 12.11
CA TRP A 82 -16.16 -17.93 11.85
C TRP A 82 -17.57 -18.33 12.33
N ASN A 83 -18.31 -17.35 12.89
CA ASN A 83 -19.72 -17.55 13.30
C ASN A 83 -20.67 -17.42 12.08
N TYR A 84 -20.74 -18.45 11.26
CA TYR A 84 -21.58 -18.47 10.07
C TYR A 84 -23.11 -18.42 10.38
N ALA A 85 -23.52 -18.76 11.59
CA ALA A 85 -24.91 -18.61 11.99
C ALA A 85 -25.31 -17.13 12.08
N ALA A 86 -24.45 -16.30 12.66
CA ALA A 86 -24.68 -14.84 12.69
C ALA A 86 -24.78 -14.26 11.27
N LEU A 87 -23.93 -14.69 10.35
CA LEU A 87 -23.97 -14.24 8.97
C LEU A 87 -25.29 -14.58 8.27
N LYS A 88 -25.85 -15.78 8.54
CA LYS A 88 -27.14 -16.20 7.98
C LYS A 88 -28.30 -15.29 8.46
N ASP A 89 -28.25 -14.85 9.71
CA ASP A 89 -29.31 -14.06 10.33
C ASP A 89 -29.32 -12.58 9.90
N LEU A 90 -28.20 -12.07 9.32
CA LEU A 90 -28.09 -10.67 8.91
C LEU A 90 -28.98 -10.30 7.71
N GLY A 91 -29.30 -11.26 6.80
CA GLY A 91 -29.96 -10.92 5.53
C GLY A 91 -29.02 -10.12 4.58
N HIS A 92 -29.59 -9.23 3.76
CA HIS A 92 -28.86 -8.27 2.91
C HIS A 92 -29.36 -6.85 3.18
N PRO A 93 -28.50 -5.81 3.15
CA PRO A 93 -27.05 -5.90 3.00
C PRO A 93 -26.37 -6.45 4.26
N ARG A 94 -25.27 -7.19 4.06
CA ARG A 94 -24.46 -7.78 5.11
C ARG A 94 -22.97 -7.39 5.03
N LEU A 95 -22.61 -6.62 4.01
CA LEU A 95 -21.28 -6.03 3.87
C LEU A 95 -21.28 -4.62 4.42
N PHE A 96 -20.47 -4.39 5.45
CA PHE A 96 -20.14 -3.09 6.06
C PHE A 96 -21.25 -2.42 6.87
N MET A 97 -22.48 -2.42 6.40
CA MET A 97 -23.62 -1.70 6.99
C MET A 97 -24.92 -2.48 6.74
N SER A 98 -25.78 -2.54 7.76
CA SER A 98 -27.16 -3.00 7.66
C SER A 98 -28.06 -1.86 7.14
N GLU A 99 -29.35 -2.16 6.86
CA GLU A 99 -30.33 -1.10 6.55
C GLU A 99 -30.50 -0.13 7.72
N ASP A 100 -30.46 -0.60 8.97
CA ASP A 100 -30.53 0.25 10.16
C ASP A 100 -29.31 1.17 10.28
N ASP A 101 -28.12 0.71 9.89
CA ASP A 101 -26.91 1.55 9.82
C ASP A 101 -27.06 2.63 8.75
N PHE A 102 -27.68 2.32 7.60
CA PHE A 102 -27.99 3.31 6.57
C PHE A 102 -29.05 4.32 7.02
N ASP A 103 -30.07 3.88 7.78
CA ASP A 103 -31.04 4.78 8.39
C ASP A 103 -30.38 5.77 9.35
N THR A 104 -29.53 5.27 10.22
CA THR A 104 -28.74 6.09 11.15
C THR A 104 -27.83 7.07 10.39
N LEU A 105 -27.21 6.62 9.29
CA LEU A 105 -26.37 7.50 8.47
C LEU A 105 -27.19 8.60 7.80
N ARG A 106 -28.38 8.30 7.28
CA ARG A 106 -29.31 9.32 6.72
C ARG A 106 -29.61 10.43 7.73
N GLU A 107 -29.81 10.06 9.00
CA GLU A 107 -30.01 11.03 10.07
C GLU A 107 -28.75 11.88 10.31
N LYS A 108 -27.56 11.26 10.42
CA LYS A 108 -26.27 11.96 10.65
C LYS A 108 -25.94 12.97 9.54
N VAL A 109 -26.28 12.66 8.29
CA VAL A 109 -26.00 13.53 7.13
C VAL A 109 -27.19 14.41 6.71
N SER A 110 -28.27 14.44 7.48
CA SER A 110 -29.41 15.34 7.28
C SER A 110 -29.05 16.79 7.62
N GLU A 111 -29.93 17.73 7.24
CA GLU A 111 -29.78 19.16 7.56
C GLU A 111 -29.69 19.44 9.07
N THR A 112 -30.33 18.62 9.89
CA THR A 112 -30.26 18.71 11.36
C THR A 112 -29.04 17.97 11.91
N GLY A 113 -28.77 16.76 11.47
CA GLY A 113 -27.67 15.92 11.95
C GLY A 113 -26.27 16.46 11.57
N ARG A 114 -26.17 17.20 10.46
CA ARG A 114 -24.89 17.79 10.01
C ARG A 114 -24.25 18.76 11.01
N VAL A 115 -25.00 19.34 11.91
CA VAL A 115 -24.46 20.31 12.90
C VAL A 115 -23.41 19.63 13.78
N GLU A 116 -23.67 18.39 14.20
CA GLU A 116 -22.74 17.61 15.03
C GLU A 116 -21.76 16.79 14.17
N ASN A 117 -22.11 16.50 12.91
CA ASN A 117 -21.35 15.62 12.01
C ASN A 117 -20.80 16.36 10.77
N MET A 118 -20.38 17.61 10.90
CA MET A 118 -20.01 18.47 9.77
C MET A 118 -18.90 17.87 8.90
N PHE A 119 -17.91 17.20 9.50
CA PHE A 119 -16.83 16.56 8.74
C PHE A 119 -17.37 15.38 7.92
N LEU A 120 -18.21 14.53 8.52
CA LEU A 120 -18.86 13.41 7.83
C LEU A 120 -19.82 13.92 6.75
N TYR A 121 -20.57 15.00 7.03
CA TYR A 121 -21.45 15.63 6.03
C TYR A 121 -20.66 16.10 4.80
N ASN A 122 -19.49 16.69 4.97
CA ASN A 122 -18.64 17.08 3.85
C ASN A 122 -18.15 15.89 3.02
N ILE A 123 -17.85 14.76 3.65
CA ILE A 123 -17.54 13.50 2.97
C ILE A 123 -18.76 13.01 2.17
N HIS A 124 -19.93 12.99 2.80
CA HIS A 124 -21.20 12.66 2.16
C HIS A 124 -21.43 13.51 0.89
N GLN A 125 -21.27 14.84 0.97
CA GLN A 125 -21.44 15.73 -0.18
C GLN A 125 -20.46 15.38 -1.33
N THR A 126 -19.22 15.03 -1.01
CA THR A 126 -18.23 14.58 -1.99
C THR A 126 -18.68 13.30 -2.69
N ILE A 127 -19.20 12.33 -1.92
CA ILE A 127 -19.69 11.05 -2.46
C ILE A 127 -20.89 11.30 -3.39
N MET A 128 -21.87 12.12 -2.95
CA MET A 128 -23.06 12.45 -3.73
C MET A 128 -22.71 13.14 -5.06
N ASN A 129 -21.82 14.13 -5.02
CA ASN A 129 -21.38 14.85 -6.23
C ASN A 129 -20.74 13.89 -7.25
N ARG A 130 -20.00 12.88 -6.78
CA ARG A 130 -19.39 11.86 -7.65
C ARG A 130 -20.42 10.88 -8.18
N ALA A 131 -21.39 10.47 -7.36
CA ALA A 131 -22.48 9.61 -7.82
C ALA A 131 -23.30 10.30 -8.92
N ASP A 132 -23.60 11.57 -8.79
CA ASP A 132 -24.24 12.37 -9.86
C ASP A 132 -23.34 12.46 -11.11
N GLY A 133 -22.03 12.56 -10.92
CA GLY A 133 -21.05 12.49 -12.01
C GLY A 133 -21.14 11.17 -12.77
N TYR A 134 -21.24 10.03 -12.10
CA TYR A 134 -21.38 8.70 -12.74
C TYR A 134 -22.71 8.54 -13.47
N VAL A 135 -23.79 9.12 -12.97
CA VAL A 135 -25.09 9.11 -13.68
C VAL A 135 -25.04 9.95 -14.95
N THR A 136 -24.40 11.12 -14.91
CA THR A 136 -24.38 12.06 -16.05
C THR A 136 -23.31 11.71 -17.09
N LYS A 137 -22.20 11.13 -16.67
CA LYS A 137 -21.06 10.75 -17.50
C LYS A 137 -20.43 9.46 -16.94
N PRO A 138 -21.02 8.29 -17.22
CA PRO A 138 -20.48 7.03 -16.74
C PRO A 138 -19.08 6.76 -17.29
N ASP A 139 -18.25 6.14 -16.46
CA ASP A 139 -16.96 5.66 -16.91
C ASP A 139 -17.12 4.54 -17.94
N ALA A 140 -16.35 4.61 -19.03
CA ALA A 140 -16.28 3.51 -19.97
C ALA A 140 -15.57 2.31 -19.32
N ILE A 141 -16.30 1.21 -19.17
CA ILE A 141 -15.80 -0.07 -18.64
C ILE A 141 -15.90 -1.11 -19.77
N SER A 142 -14.81 -1.80 -20.05
CA SER A 142 -14.72 -2.81 -21.10
C SER A 142 -13.64 -3.84 -20.76
N TYR A 143 -13.67 -5.01 -21.41
CA TYR A 143 -12.60 -6.00 -21.23
C TYR A 143 -11.35 -5.57 -22.00
N THR A 144 -10.67 -4.53 -21.51
CA THR A 144 -9.51 -3.91 -22.15
C THR A 144 -8.36 -3.78 -21.14
N MET A 145 -7.22 -4.32 -21.52
CA MET A 145 -6.00 -4.25 -20.70
C MET A 145 -5.40 -2.82 -20.73
N ASP A 146 -4.56 -2.54 -19.75
CA ASP A 146 -3.79 -1.30 -19.68
C ASP A 146 -2.82 -1.14 -20.86
N ALA A 147 -2.08 -0.03 -20.89
CA ALA A 147 -1.11 0.26 -21.96
C ALA A 147 0.05 -0.77 -22.04
N SER A 148 0.26 -1.58 -21.02
CA SER A 148 1.21 -2.69 -21.06
C SER A 148 0.62 -3.97 -21.68
N GLY A 149 -0.70 -4.04 -21.86
CA GLY A 149 -1.42 -5.22 -22.32
C GLY A 149 -1.49 -6.34 -21.26
N ARG A 150 -1.29 -6.04 -19.96
CA ARG A 150 -1.12 -7.05 -18.91
C ARG A 150 -2.13 -6.96 -17.77
N ARG A 151 -2.86 -5.85 -17.63
CA ARG A 151 -3.68 -5.58 -16.44
C ARG A 151 -5.07 -5.10 -16.85
N LEU A 152 -6.09 -5.80 -16.40
CA LEU A 152 -7.48 -5.32 -16.44
C LEU A 152 -7.78 -4.35 -15.28
N LEU A 153 -6.85 -4.18 -14.36
CA LEU A 153 -6.95 -3.43 -13.10
C LEU A 153 -7.57 -2.03 -13.24
N PRO A 154 -7.26 -1.23 -14.29
CA PRO A 154 -7.94 0.06 -14.46
C PRO A 154 -9.46 -0.07 -14.59
N MET A 155 -9.95 -1.14 -15.21
CA MET A 155 -11.40 -1.38 -15.39
C MET A 155 -12.02 -1.91 -14.09
N SER A 156 -11.35 -2.82 -13.39
CA SER A 156 -11.78 -3.29 -12.06
C SER A 156 -11.92 -2.12 -11.08
N LYS A 157 -10.94 -1.22 -11.05
CA LYS A 157 -10.96 -0.02 -10.20
C LYS A 157 -12.10 0.94 -10.54
N LYS A 158 -12.44 1.12 -11.82
CA LYS A 158 -13.61 1.90 -12.24
C LYS A 158 -14.92 1.27 -11.77
N ALA A 159 -15.02 -0.06 -11.86
CA ALA A 159 -16.19 -0.78 -11.38
C ALA A 159 -16.38 -0.59 -9.87
N VAL A 160 -15.30 -0.74 -9.07
CA VAL A 160 -15.34 -0.45 -7.62
C VAL A 160 -15.82 0.97 -7.36
N SER A 161 -15.21 1.96 -8.00
CA SER A 161 -15.57 3.36 -7.78
C SER A 161 -17.03 3.65 -8.13
N GLY A 162 -17.50 3.17 -9.28
CA GLY A 162 -18.89 3.36 -9.71
C GLY A 162 -19.89 2.69 -8.76
N ILE A 163 -19.69 1.40 -8.46
CA ILE A 163 -20.62 0.63 -7.60
C ILE A 163 -20.70 1.23 -6.19
N LEU A 164 -19.56 1.60 -5.59
CA LEU A 164 -19.57 2.15 -4.23
C LEU A 164 -20.27 3.51 -4.15
N HIS A 165 -19.98 4.44 -5.08
CA HIS A 165 -20.60 5.77 -5.06
C HIS A 165 -22.10 5.71 -5.38
N LEU A 166 -22.46 4.97 -6.41
CA LEU A 166 -23.84 4.80 -6.82
C LEU A 166 -24.65 4.02 -5.78
N GLY A 167 -24.07 2.96 -5.21
CA GLY A 167 -24.68 2.19 -4.15
C GLY A 167 -24.93 3.01 -2.89
N TYR A 168 -23.94 3.77 -2.44
CA TYR A 168 -24.09 4.71 -1.34
C TYR A 168 -25.22 5.72 -1.61
N ALA A 169 -25.19 6.37 -2.78
CA ALA A 169 -26.19 7.38 -3.12
C ALA A 169 -27.61 6.80 -3.17
N TYR A 170 -27.76 5.59 -3.74
CA TYR A 170 -29.04 4.88 -3.74
C TYR A 170 -29.52 4.57 -2.31
N LYS A 171 -28.64 4.00 -1.47
CA LYS A 171 -28.99 3.67 -0.07
C LYS A 171 -29.36 4.93 0.74
N ILE A 172 -28.77 6.09 0.46
CA ILE A 172 -29.10 7.32 1.16
C ILE A 172 -30.38 7.97 0.64
N THR A 173 -30.62 7.99 -0.67
CA THR A 173 -31.70 8.79 -1.29
C THR A 173 -32.90 7.96 -1.75
N GLY A 174 -32.69 6.70 -2.07
CA GLY A 174 -33.70 5.85 -2.75
C GLY A 174 -33.96 6.25 -4.20
N GLU A 175 -33.18 7.17 -4.81
CA GLU A 175 -33.40 7.63 -6.18
C GLU A 175 -33.01 6.55 -7.20
N PRO A 176 -33.94 6.06 -8.06
CA PRO A 176 -33.68 4.95 -9.00
C PRO A 176 -32.53 5.19 -9.97
N LYS A 177 -32.23 6.44 -10.33
CA LYS A 177 -31.13 6.78 -11.26
C LYS A 177 -29.78 6.21 -10.85
N TYR A 178 -29.51 6.12 -9.54
CA TYR A 178 -28.26 5.59 -9.01
C TYR A 178 -28.21 4.06 -9.11
N PHE A 179 -29.31 3.39 -8.80
CA PHE A 179 -29.43 1.95 -8.97
C PHE A 179 -29.27 1.55 -10.44
N GLU A 180 -29.99 2.21 -11.35
CA GLU A 180 -29.92 1.89 -12.78
C GLU A 180 -28.49 2.05 -13.34
N ALA A 181 -27.79 3.12 -12.96
CA ALA A 181 -26.39 3.29 -13.36
C ALA A 181 -25.46 2.21 -12.77
N ALA A 182 -25.66 1.81 -11.52
CA ALA A 182 -24.89 0.72 -10.90
C ALA A 182 -25.18 -0.65 -11.54
N ARG A 183 -26.44 -0.90 -11.88
CA ARG A 183 -26.92 -2.09 -12.58
C ARG A 183 -26.25 -2.28 -13.93
N GLU A 184 -26.07 -1.19 -14.70
CA GLU A 184 -25.33 -1.23 -15.98
C GLU A 184 -23.87 -1.63 -15.79
N ILE A 185 -23.20 -1.14 -14.73
CA ILE A 185 -21.83 -1.54 -14.40
C ILE A 185 -21.77 -3.03 -14.05
N LEU A 186 -22.68 -3.51 -13.20
CA LEU A 186 -22.76 -4.93 -12.82
C LEU A 186 -22.99 -5.82 -14.04
N ALA A 187 -23.96 -5.49 -14.89
CA ALA A 187 -24.23 -6.23 -16.12
C ALA A 187 -23.01 -6.29 -17.04
N THR A 188 -22.32 -5.17 -17.19
CA THR A 188 -21.10 -5.07 -18.02
C THR A 188 -20.00 -6.00 -17.51
N VAL A 189 -19.61 -5.89 -16.22
CA VAL A 189 -18.47 -6.66 -15.69
C VAL A 189 -18.77 -8.14 -15.51
N CYS A 190 -20.04 -8.49 -15.31
CA CYS A 190 -20.50 -9.88 -15.26
C CYS A 190 -20.64 -10.51 -16.66
N SER A 191 -20.62 -9.71 -17.75
CA SER A 191 -20.57 -10.20 -19.11
C SER A 191 -19.16 -10.52 -19.63
N PHE A 192 -18.13 -10.17 -18.86
CA PHE A 192 -16.74 -10.48 -19.22
C PHE A 192 -16.49 -11.99 -19.25
N PRO A 193 -15.56 -12.48 -20.09
CA PRO A 193 -15.27 -13.91 -20.18
C PRO A 193 -14.63 -14.47 -18.88
N ASP A 194 -13.91 -13.63 -18.18
CA ASP A 194 -13.28 -13.83 -16.86
C ASP A 194 -12.90 -12.48 -16.26
N TRP A 195 -12.23 -12.47 -15.11
CA TRP A 195 -11.67 -11.27 -14.49
C TRP A 195 -10.14 -11.24 -14.50
N HIS A 196 -9.54 -11.81 -15.54
CA HIS A 196 -8.12 -11.80 -15.83
C HIS A 196 -7.23 -12.35 -14.71
N PRO A 197 -7.37 -13.64 -14.34
CA PRO A 197 -6.67 -14.24 -13.18
C PRO A 197 -5.14 -14.31 -13.33
N SER A 198 -4.59 -14.04 -14.50
CA SER A 198 -3.13 -13.93 -14.70
C SER A 198 -2.50 -12.70 -14.02
N HIS A 199 -3.33 -11.69 -13.67
CA HIS A 199 -2.95 -10.57 -12.83
C HIS A 199 -3.99 -10.43 -11.71
N TYR A 200 -3.84 -11.18 -10.65
CA TYR A 200 -4.89 -11.48 -9.68
C TYR A 200 -5.46 -10.28 -8.90
N LEU A 201 -4.75 -9.12 -8.88
CA LEU A 201 -5.33 -7.85 -8.39
C LEU A 201 -6.59 -7.46 -9.18
N ASP A 202 -6.67 -7.82 -10.47
CA ASP A 202 -7.83 -7.57 -11.32
C ASP A 202 -9.05 -8.33 -10.80
N VAL A 203 -8.85 -9.60 -10.41
CA VAL A 203 -9.88 -10.46 -9.78
C VAL A 203 -10.28 -9.90 -8.41
N GLY A 204 -9.33 -9.56 -7.55
CA GLY A 204 -9.61 -9.06 -6.20
C GLY A 204 -10.48 -7.79 -6.22
N GLU A 205 -10.10 -6.81 -7.01
CA GLU A 205 -10.87 -5.56 -7.15
C GLU A 205 -12.25 -5.80 -7.81
N MET A 206 -12.32 -6.65 -8.83
CA MET A 206 -13.58 -6.93 -9.52
C MET A 206 -14.55 -7.71 -8.61
N ALA A 207 -14.03 -8.70 -7.86
CA ALA A 207 -14.80 -9.44 -6.87
C ALA A 207 -15.38 -8.50 -5.81
N PHE A 208 -14.59 -7.54 -5.35
CA PHE A 208 -15.04 -6.51 -4.40
C PHE A 208 -16.19 -5.69 -4.98
N ALA A 209 -16.06 -5.17 -6.22
CA ALA A 209 -17.11 -4.38 -6.85
C ALA A 209 -18.43 -5.18 -6.98
N VAL A 210 -18.33 -6.40 -7.50
CA VAL A 210 -19.52 -7.23 -7.75
C VAL A 210 -20.15 -7.73 -6.46
N ALA A 211 -19.34 -8.04 -5.42
CA ALA A 211 -19.84 -8.44 -4.11
C ALA A 211 -20.66 -7.34 -3.45
N VAL A 212 -20.15 -6.08 -3.45
CA VAL A 212 -20.89 -4.94 -2.91
C VAL A 212 -22.16 -4.68 -3.72
N GLY A 213 -22.07 -4.71 -5.04
CA GLY A 213 -23.25 -4.52 -5.90
C GLY A 213 -24.31 -5.59 -5.70
N TYR A 214 -23.89 -6.87 -5.62
CA TYR A 214 -24.79 -7.99 -5.32
C TYR A 214 -25.47 -7.81 -3.96
N ASP A 215 -24.73 -7.46 -2.93
CA ASP A 215 -25.20 -7.37 -1.55
C ASP A 215 -26.10 -6.13 -1.31
N TRP A 216 -25.65 -4.95 -1.71
CA TRP A 216 -26.36 -3.70 -1.45
C TRP A 216 -27.63 -3.54 -2.29
N PHE A 217 -27.69 -4.16 -3.48
CA PHE A 217 -28.86 -4.16 -4.36
C PHE A 217 -29.62 -5.48 -4.39
N TYR A 218 -29.38 -6.38 -3.43
CA TYR A 218 -29.90 -7.76 -3.46
C TYR A 218 -31.40 -7.84 -3.73
N TYR A 219 -32.19 -6.97 -3.09
CA TYR A 219 -33.66 -6.96 -3.22
C TYR A 219 -34.15 -6.18 -4.45
N ASP A 220 -33.33 -5.34 -5.03
CA ASP A 220 -33.66 -4.51 -6.21
C ASP A 220 -33.30 -5.25 -7.53
N LEU A 221 -32.26 -6.09 -7.50
CA LEU A 221 -31.85 -6.91 -8.64
C LEU A 221 -32.90 -7.98 -8.97
N THR A 222 -33.16 -8.19 -10.25
CA THR A 222 -33.95 -9.33 -10.73
C THR A 222 -33.27 -10.66 -10.38
N LEU A 223 -34.05 -11.75 -10.41
CA LEU A 223 -33.51 -13.10 -10.17
C LEU A 223 -32.39 -13.45 -11.18
N ALA A 224 -32.54 -13.05 -12.45
CA ALA A 224 -31.54 -13.33 -13.49
C ALA A 224 -30.22 -12.60 -13.19
N GLU A 225 -30.27 -11.32 -12.79
CA GLU A 225 -29.09 -10.54 -12.43
C GLU A 225 -28.40 -11.07 -11.18
N ARG A 226 -29.17 -11.42 -10.15
CA ARG A 226 -28.61 -12.09 -8.97
C ARG A 226 -27.89 -13.39 -9.32
N LYS A 227 -28.50 -14.24 -10.17
CA LYS A 227 -27.87 -15.48 -10.63
C LYS A 227 -26.58 -15.22 -11.42
N LEU A 228 -26.56 -14.20 -12.27
CA LEU A 228 -25.37 -13.84 -13.04
C LEU A 228 -24.25 -13.34 -12.14
N ALA A 229 -24.51 -12.37 -11.26
CA ALA A 229 -23.52 -11.84 -10.32
C ALA A 229 -23.00 -12.94 -9.38
N HIS A 230 -23.89 -13.77 -8.82
CA HIS A 230 -23.52 -14.92 -8.01
C HIS A 230 -22.62 -15.89 -8.76
N LYS A 231 -22.96 -16.24 -10.02
CA LYS A 231 -22.11 -17.11 -10.85
C LYS A 231 -20.70 -16.52 -11.01
N CYS A 232 -20.59 -15.22 -11.31
CA CYS A 232 -19.29 -14.58 -11.47
C CYS A 232 -18.48 -14.58 -10.17
N LEU A 233 -19.09 -14.27 -9.03
CA LEU A 233 -18.43 -14.32 -7.72
C LEU A 233 -17.95 -15.75 -7.38
N LYS A 234 -18.75 -16.76 -7.69
CA LYS A 234 -18.38 -18.16 -7.50
C LYS A 234 -17.24 -18.59 -8.43
N GLU A 235 -17.44 -18.42 -9.76
CA GLU A 235 -16.57 -19.02 -10.79
C GLU A 235 -15.30 -18.21 -11.06
N PHE A 236 -15.39 -16.88 -11.08
CA PHE A 236 -14.26 -16.02 -11.44
C PHE A 236 -13.43 -15.57 -10.23
N ALA A 237 -14.02 -15.57 -9.02
CA ALA A 237 -13.31 -15.23 -7.79
C ALA A 237 -13.05 -16.46 -6.92
N LEU A 238 -14.09 -17.02 -6.25
CA LEU A 238 -13.89 -18.05 -5.24
C LEU A 238 -13.33 -19.37 -5.80
N ALA A 239 -13.73 -19.81 -6.97
CA ALA A 239 -13.18 -21.03 -7.57
C ALA A 239 -11.72 -20.89 -8.03
N THR A 240 -11.24 -19.67 -8.15
CA THR A 240 -9.86 -19.38 -8.60
C THR A 240 -8.92 -18.94 -7.48
N TYR A 241 -9.37 -18.91 -6.21
CA TYR A 241 -8.59 -18.33 -5.10
C TYR A 241 -7.19 -18.94 -4.94
N ALA A 242 -7.03 -20.23 -5.25
CA ALA A 242 -5.73 -20.91 -5.21
C ALA A 242 -4.73 -20.39 -6.25
N MET A 243 -5.18 -19.64 -7.26
CA MET A 243 -4.31 -18.93 -8.21
C MET A 243 -3.90 -17.56 -7.67
N GLY A 244 -4.55 -17.10 -6.60
CA GLY A 244 -4.31 -15.82 -5.97
C GLY A 244 -3.09 -15.80 -5.06
N PRO A 245 -2.78 -14.65 -4.47
CA PRO A 245 -1.57 -14.42 -3.68
C PRO A 245 -1.70 -14.93 -2.23
N MET A 246 -2.10 -16.18 -2.04
CA MET A 246 -2.28 -16.77 -0.71
C MET A 246 -0.98 -16.84 0.11
N ASP A 247 0.17 -17.01 -0.54
CA ASP A 247 1.49 -17.04 0.10
C ASP A 247 2.27 -15.71 -0.04
N ASN A 248 1.60 -14.65 -0.48
CA ASN A 248 2.23 -13.37 -0.75
C ASN A 248 2.27 -12.50 0.50
N LEU A 249 3.44 -11.92 0.81
CA LEU A 249 3.67 -11.06 1.98
C LEU A 249 3.69 -9.57 1.62
N THR A 250 2.90 -9.17 0.63
CA THR A 250 2.84 -7.78 0.13
C THR A 250 1.39 -7.29 0.07
N ASN A 251 1.17 -6.06 -0.35
CA ASN A 251 -0.16 -5.48 -0.57
C ASN A 251 -1.11 -6.38 -1.40
N TRP A 252 -0.58 -7.26 -2.25
CA TRP A 252 -1.38 -8.19 -3.06
C TRP A 252 -2.26 -9.12 -2.21
N ASN A 253 -1.72 -9.64 -1.10
CA ASN A 253 -2.47 -10.47 -0.16
C ASN A 253 -3.69 -9.69 0.34
N GLN A 254 -3.46 -8.51 0.90
CA GLN A 254 -4.49 -7.66 1.50
C GLN A 254 -5.59 -7.28 0.50
N VAL A 255 -5.21 -6.83 -0.69
CA VAL A 255 -6.16 -6.41 -1.74
C VAL A 255 -7.01 -7.58 -2.23
N CYS A 256 -6.37 -8.69 -2.58
CA CYS A 256 -7.09 -9.83 -3.14
C CYS A 256 -7.97 -10.51 -2.12
N LEU A 257 -7.46 -10.72 -0.89
CA LEU A 257 -8.25 -11.38 0.16
C LEU A 257 -9.43 -10.51 0.62
N CYS A 258 -9.32 -9.19 0.60
CA CYS A 258 -10.45 -8.30 0.83
C CYS A 258 -11.59 -8.55 -0.17
N GLY A 259 -11.29 -8.52 -1.46
CA GLY A 259 -12.32 -8.71 -2.49
C GLY A 259 -12.97 -10.09 -2.46
N LEU A 260 -12.16 -11.15 -2.27
CA LEU A 260 -12.66 -12.51 -2.20
C LEU A 260 -13.45 -12.78 -0.91
N SER A 261 -13.06 -12.17 0.22
CA SER A 261 -13.82 -12.27 1.47
C SER A 261 -15.19 -11.61 1.36
N CYS A 262 -15.24 -10.42 0.73
CA CYS A 262 -16.51 -9.79 0.43
C CYS A 262 -17.38 -10.66 -0.47
N ALA A 263 -16.79 -11.34 -1.48
CA ALA A 263 -17.52 -12.29 -2.32
C ALA A 263 -18.06 -13.47 -1.50
N ALA A 264 -17.24 -14.08 -0.64
CA ALA A 264 -17.63 -15.20 0.19
C ALA A 264 -18.75 -14.83 1.19
N ILE A 265 -18.66 -13.65 1.81
CA ILE A 265 -19.69 -13.12 2.71
C ILE A 265 -21.00 -12.88 1.94
N ALA A 266 -20.91 -12.23 0.76
CA ALA A 266 -22.09 -11.84 -0.02
C ALA A 266 -22.92 -13.01 -0.53
N ILE A 267 -22.29 -14.15 -0.91
CA ILE A 267 -23.01 -15.30 -1.50
C ILE A 267 -23.10 -16.53 -0.58
N TYR A 268 -22.75 -16.39 0.70
CA TYR A 268 -22.62 -17.51 1.64
C TYR A 268 -23.83 -18.44 1.67
N GLU A 269 -25.06 -17.90 1.69
CA GLU A 269 -26.29 -18.73 1.79
C GLU A 269 -26.56 -19.60 0.55
N LYS A 270 -25.90 -19.32 -0.58
CA LYS A 270 -26.06 -20.07 -1.84
C LYS A 270 -24.95 -21.09 -2.07
N ASP A 271 -23.73 -20.85 -1.58
CA ASP A 271 -22.53 -21.67 -1.81
C ASP A 271 -21.67 -21.83 -0.55
N LYS A 272 -22.29 -22.33 0.52
CA LYS A 272 -21.66 -22.46 1.86
C LYS A 272 -20.29 -23.15 1.82
N ALA A 273 -20.17 -24.25 1.07
CA ALA A 273 -18.95 -25.07 1.05
C ALA A 273 -17.73 -24.30 0.55
N ILE A 274 -17.82 -23.66 -0.63
CA ILE A 274 -16.69 -22.90 -1.22
C ILE A 274 -16.40 -21.65 -0.41
N CYS A 275 -17.42 -20.96 0.11
CA CYS A 275 -17.25 -19.76 0.94
C CYS A 275 -16.50 -20.12 2.23
N ARG A 276 -16.88 -21.19 2.92
CA ARG A 276 -16.17 -21.67 4.13
C ARG A 276 -14.75 -22.08 3.81
N GLN A 277 -14.55 -22.90 2.77
CA GLN A 277 -13.22 -23.33 2.35
C GLN A 277 -12.29 -22.15 2.13
N PHE A 278 -12.76 -21.12 1.45
CA PHE A 278 -11.98 -19.91 1.22
C PHE A 278 -11.72 -19.14 2.54
N MET A 279 -12.76 -18.89 3.33
CA MET A 279 -12.63 -18.10 4.57
C MET A 279 -11.70 -18.76 5.61
N GLU A 280 -11.71 -20.10 5.71
CA GLU A 280 -10.77 -20.84 6.57
C GLU A 280 -9.32 -20.80 6.04
N ALA A 281 -9.13 -20.79 4.72
CA ALA A 281 -7.80 -20.65 4.11
C ALA A 281 -7.28 -19.21 4.17
N MET A 282 -8.13 -18.21 4.05
CA MET A 282 -7.80 -16.79 4.06
C MET A 282 -7.17 -16.35 5.38
N LEU A 283 -7.76 -16.76 6.51
CA LEU A 283 -7.36 -16.26 7.83
C LEU A 283 -5.88 -16.47 8.16
N PRO A 284 -5.28 -17.69 8.06
CA PRO A 284 -3.84 -17.86 8.29
C PRO A 284 -2.98 -17.17 7.25
N SER A 285 -3.43 -17.11 5.99
CA SER A 285 -2.71 -16.43 4.92
C SER A 285 -2.58 -14.93 5.19
N ASN A 286 -3.69 -14.28 5.51
CA ASN A 286 -3.72 -12.85 5.80
C ASN A 286 -2.95 -12.51 7.08
N ARG A 287 -3.08 -13.32 8.13
CA ARG A 287 -2.33 -13.16 9.38
C ARG A 287 -0.81 -13.10 9.15
N ILE A 288 -0.26 -14.06 8.41
CA ILE A 288 1.18 -14.10 8.11
C ILE A 288 1.62 -12.88 7.30
N ALA A 289 0.79 -12.46 6.33
CA ALA A 289 1.08 -11.27 5.55
C ALA A 289 1.05 -9.99 6.40
N MET A 290 0.06 -9.84 7.28
CA MET A 290 -0.05 -8.69 8.18
C MET A 290 1.13 -8.65 9.18
N GLU A 291 1.52 -9.78 9.78
CA GLU A 291 2.70 -9.86 10.63
C GLU A 291 3.97 -9.40 9.91
N ALA A 292 4.16 -9.83 8.65
CA ALA A 292 5.30 -9.43 7.83
C ALA A 292 5.29 -7.94 7.43
N MET A 293 4.10 -7.34 7.31
CA MET A 293 3.94 -5.96 6.82
C MET A 293 3.89 -4.92 7.94
N TYR A 294 3.47 -5.27 9.17
CA TYR A 294 3.24 -4.29 10.22
C TYR A 294 4.12 -4.46 11.47
N ALA A 295 4.60 -5.67 11.79
CA ALA A 295 5.39 -5.85 12.99
C ALA A 295 6.79 -5.24 12.86
N PRO A 296 7.36 -4.69 13.96
CA PRO A 296 6.74 -4.53 15.27
C PRO A 296 5.96 -3.22 15.46
N ASP A 297 6.27 -2.15 14.70
CA ASP A 297 5.89 -0.76 14.98
C ASP A 297 4.99 -0.13 13.92
N GLY A 298 4.42 -0.91 13.03
CA GLY A 298 3.48 -0.46 12.02
C GLY A 298 4.10 0.18 10.78
N ILE A 299 5.43 0.15 10.64
CA ILE A 299 6.11 0.65 9.43
C ILE A 299 5.79 -0.28 8.25
N TYR A 300 5.28 0.32 7.17
CA TYR A 300 4.93 -0.43 5.98
C TYR A 300 6.10 -0.47 4.98
N PRO A 301 6.70 -1.63 4.70
CA PRO A 301 7.94 -1.72 3.92
C PRO A 301 7.85 -1.12 2.51
N GLU A 302 6.70 -1.29 1.85
CA GLU A 302 6.48 -0.84 0.47
C GLU A 302 6.21 0.68 0.37
N GLY A 303 6.20 1.41 1.49
CA GLY A 303 6.10 2.87 1.54
C GLY A 303 4.67 3.42 1.44
N TYR A 304 4.59 4.75 1.38
CA TYR A 304 3.40 5.58 1.49
C TYR A 304 2.25 5.19 0.55
N THR A 305 2.55 4.98 -0.73
CA THR A 305 1.52 4.68 -1.75
C THR A 305 0.93 3.29 -1.57
N TYR A 306 1.78 2.29 -1.32
CA TYR A 306 1.35 0.91 -1.15
C TYR A 306 0.67 0.67 0.20
N TRP A 307 1.05 1.40 1.26
CA TRP A 307 0.26 1.44 2.48
C TRP A 307 -1.17 1.90 2.21
N THR A 308 -1.31 2.99 1.45
CA THR A 308 -2.65 3.51 1.10
C THR A 308 -3.49 2.46 0.37
N TYR A 309 -2.85 1.61 -0.45
CA TYR A 309 -3.52 0.54 -1.17
C TYR A 309 -3.76 -0.69 -0.29
N GLY A 310 -2.71 -1.30 0.24
CA GLY A 310 -2.78 -2.53 1.02
C GLY A 310 -3.56 -2.33 2.32
N THR A 311 -3.12 -1.39 3.17
CA THR A 311 -3.80 -1.11 4.45
C THR A 311 -5.21 -0.55 4.24
N GLY A 312 -5.44 0.21 3.15
CA GLY A 312 -6.79 0.66 2.79
C GLY A 312 -7.75 -0.51 2.57
N MET A 313 -7.33 -1.51 1.82
CA MET A 313 -8.14 -2.72 1.58
C MET A 313 -8.20 -3.62 2.81
N GLU A 314 -7.14 -3.68 3.62
CA GLU A 314 -7.14 -4.42 4.89
C GLU A 314 -8.18 -3.87 5.87
N THR A 315 -8.23 -2.55 6.07
CA THR A 315 -9.25 -1.96 6.97
C THR A 315 -10.67 -2.16 6.44
N ILE A 316 -10.85 -2.25 5.12
CA ILE A 316 -12.14 -2.63 4.51
C ILE A 316 -12.47 -4.09 4.83
N LEU A 317 -11.50 -5.01 4.68
CA LEU A 317 -11.67 -6.42 5.06
C LEU A 317 -12.09 -6.55 6.52
N LEU A 318 -11.35 -5.91 7.44
CA LEU A 318 -11.65 -5.96 8.87
C LEU A 318 -13.04 -5.38 9.19
N THR A 319 -13.43 -4.27 8.54
CA THR A 319 -14.77 -3.70 8.69
C THR A 319 -15.86 -4.67 8.21
N ALA A 320 -15.63 -5.39 7.11
CA ALA A 320 -16.57 -6.40 6.62
C ALA A 320 -16.68 -7.59 7.58
N LEU A 321 -15.54 -8.08 8.10
CA LEU A 321 -15.50 -9.21 9.05
C LEU A 321 -16.18 -8.86 10.37
N GLU A 322 -15.92 -7.69 10.92
CA GLU A 322 -16.57 -7.21 12.14
C GLU A 322 -18.07 -7.08 11.98
N HIS A 323 -18.52 -6.54 10.84
CA HIS A 323 -19.95 -6.42 10.57
C HIS A 323 -20.63 -7.78 10.38
N ALA A 324 -20.00 -8.67 9.60
CA ALA A 324 -20.59 -9.97 9.24
C ALA A 324 -20.53 -11.02 10.37
N PHE A 325 -19.44 -11.03 11.14
CA PHE A 325 -19.14 -12.08 12.12
C PHE A 325 -19.00 -11.59 13.56
N GLY A 326 -18.97 -10.26 13.78
CA GLY A 326 -18.71 -9.64 15.09
C GLY A 326 -17.27 -9.79 15.57
N THR A 327 -16.32 -10.21 14.72
CA THR A 327 -14.91 -10.46 15.09
C THR A 327 -14.01 -10.40 13.87
N THR A 328 -12.77 -9.96 14.08
CA THR A 328 -11.67 -10.06 13.11
C THR A 328 -10.84 -11.33 13.30
N ASN A 329 -11.17 -12.16 14.28
CA ASN A 329 -10.38 -13.35 14.68
C ASN A 329 -8.89 -13.03 14.97
N GLY A 330 -8.62 -11.90 15.61
CA GLY A 330 -7.29 -11.48 16.02
C GLY A 330 -6.44 -10.87 14.90
N LEU A 331 -7.01 -10.52 13.75
CA LEU A 331 -6.28 -9.80 12.70
C LEU A 331 -6.05 -8.33 13.11
N ALA A 332 -7.04 -7.68 13.72
CA ALA A 332 -6.88 -6.29 14.18
C ALA A 332 -5.90 -6.14 15.36
N GLU A 333 -5.60 -7.23 16.07
CA GLU A 333 -4.70 -7.30 17.22
C GLU A 333 -3.27 -7.73 16.84
N ILE A 334 -2.95 -7.86 15.55
CA ILE A 334 -1.59 -8.18 15.08
C ILE A 334 -0.65 -7.03 15.48
N GLU A 335 0.52 -7.42 16.00
CA GLU A 335 1.56 -6.48 16.42
C GLU A 335 1.89 -5.45 15.33
N GLY A 336 1.92 -4.18 15.70
CA GLY A 336 2.19 -3.06 14.79
C GLY A 336 0.99 -2.62 13.94
N PHE A 337 -0.10 -3.41 13.85
CA PHE A 337 -1.20 -3.03 12.96
C PHE A 337 -1.92 -1.75 13.40
N MET A 338 -2.20 -1.57 14.68
CA MET A 338 -2.85 -0.33 15.14
C MET A 338 -1.88 0.86 15.14
N GLU A 339 -0.59 0.63 15.37
CA GLU A 339 0.48 1.62 15.34
C GLU A 339 0.72 2.18 13.93
N THR A 340 0.35 1.42 12.88
CA THR A 340 0.54 1.87 11.49
C THR A 340 -0.27 3.12 11.13
N GLY A 341 -1.34 3.43 11.88
CA GLY A 341 -2.06 4.70 11.77
C GLY A 341 -1.16 5.88 12.15
N LYS A 342 -0.41 5.76 13.25
CA LYS A 342 0.56 6.75 13.69
C LYS A 342 1.73 6.88 12.71
N TYR A 343 2.31 5.75 12.25
CA TYR A 343 3.31 5.77 11.19
C TYR A 343 2.82 6.60 9.99
N MET A 344 1.63 6.34 9.47
CA MET A 344 1.09 7.05 8.31
C MET A 344 0.81 8.54 8.57
N LEU A 345 0.42 8.90 9.80
CA LEU A 345 0.29 10.30 10.20
C LEU A 345 1.62 11.04 10.04
N PHE A 346 2.73 10.45 10.52
CA PHE A 346 4.07 11.00 10.44
C PHE A 346 4.66 11.03 9.03
N MET A 347 4.18 10.21 8.10
CA MET A 347 4.69 10.16 6.72
C MET A 347 4.42 11.41 5.89
N ASN A 348 3.59 12.35 6.35
CA ASN A 348 3.28 13.57 5.61
C ASN A 348 4.08 14.75 6.16
N GLY A 349 4.87 15.37 5.29
CA GLY A 349 5.68 16.54 5.66
C GLY A 349 4.89 17.84 5.74
N THR A 350 5.57 18.92 6.07
CA THR A 350 5.00 20.27 6.27
C THR A 350 4.73 21.03 4.97
N THR A 351 5.37 20.61 3.86
CA THR A 351 5.29 21.30 2.55
C THR A 351 4.23 20.69 1.61
N GLY A 352 3.47 19.70 2.05
CA GLY A 352 2.49 18.98 1.21
C GLY A 352 3.13 17.86 0.38
N ASN A 353 4.22 17.29 0.89
CA ASN A 353 4.87 16.13 0.32
C ASN A 353 5.00 15.03 1.37
N SER A 354 4.81 13.78 0.95
CA SER A 354 5.08 12.62 1.79
C SER A 354 6.60 12.31 1.84
N PHE A 355 7.01 11.46 2.78
CA PHE A 355 8.29 10.77 2.69
C PHE A 355 8.12 9.62 1.68
N SER A 356 8.63 9.83 0.47
CA SER A 356 8.36 9.02 -0.72
C SER A 356 9.40 7.93 -0.97
N TYR A 357 9.89 7.27 0.08
CA TYR A 357 10.78 6.12 -0.08
C TYR A 357 10.09 4.94 -0.77
N SER A 358 10.86 4.01 -1.32
CA SER A 358 10.36 2.89 -2.13
C SER A 358 9.56 3.38 -3.35
N ASP A 359 8.72 2.55 -3.96
CA ASP A 359 7.90 2.93 -5.11
C ASP A 359 6.70 3.83 -4.72
N ALA A 360 6.96 4.91 -3.98
CA ALA A 360 5.93 5.87 -3.57
C ALA A 360 5.76 7.01 -4.59
N GLN A 361 4.51 7.40 -4.82
CA GLN A 361 4.18 8.59 -5.62
C GLN A 361 4.42 9.86 -4.79
N LEU A 362 4.84 10.93 -5.48
CA LEU A 362 5.01 12.23 -4.86
C LEU A 362 3.67 12.87 -4.48
N GLY A 363 3.71 13.68 -3.44
CA GLY A 363 2.56 14.44 -2.95
C GLY A 363 1.85 13.77 -1.78
N GLU A 364 0.75 14.36 -1.39
CA GLU A 364 -0.11 13.87 -0.32
C GLU A 364 -1.45 13.40 -0.89
N PHE A 365 -1.96 12.30 -0.35
CA PHE A 365 -3.22 11.72 -0.73
C PHE A 365 -4.11 11.52 0.51
N GLY A 366 -5.43 11.57 0.32
CA GLY A 366 -6.38 11.13 1.33
C GLY A 366 -6.28 9.62 1.56
N LYS A 367 -6.54 9.17 2.80
CA LYS A 367 -6.39 7.77 3.22
C LYS A 367 -7.62 7.32 4.01
N VAL A 368 -8.38 6.43 3.42
CA VAL A 368 -9.62 5.90 4.05
C VAL A 368 -9.30 5.10 5.31
N ALA A 369 -8.19 4.36 5.34
CA ALA A 369 -7.79 3.58 6.51
C ALA A 369 -7.61 4.42 7.79
N MET A 370 -7.25 5.70 7.68
CA MET A 370 -7.07 6.57 8.85
C MET A 370 -8.36 6.72 9.66
N TYR A 371 -9.52 6.64 9.03
CA TYR A 371 -10.82 6.69 9.72
C TYR A 371 -11.07 5.44 10.56
N TYR A 372 -10.64 4.27 10.07
CA TYR A 372 -10.69 3.02 10.84
C TYR A 372 -9.82 3.12 12.09
N PHE A 373 -8.54 3.52 11.93
CA PHE A 373 -7.63 3.65 13.06
C PHE A 373 -8.10 4.69 14.08
N ALA A 374 -8.58 5.85 13.63
CA ALA A 374 -9.11 6.88 14.52
C ALA A 374 -10.32 6.40 15.32
N ASN A 375 -11.23 5.64 14.69
CA ASN A 375 -12.37 5.05 15.38
C ASN A 375 -11.95 4.00 16.41
N LYS A 376 -11.09 3.05 16.01
CA LYS A 376 -10.69 1.94 16.87
C LYS A 376 -9.82 2.37 18.05
N SER A 377 -8.93 3.33 17.87
CA SER A 377 -8.11 3.88 18.96
C SER A 377 -8.81 4.95 19.79
N GLY A 378 -9.87 5.57 19.26
CA GLY A 378 -10.48 6.78 19.85
C GLY A 378 -9.64 8.04 19.69
N ASP A 379 -8.51 7.97 18.96
CA ASP A 379 -7.60 9.10 18.74
C ASP A 379 -7.92 9.80 17.41
N LEU A 380 -8.71 10.87 17.50
CA LEU A 380 -9.08 11.67 16.33
C LEU A 380 -7.91 12.52 15.77
N SER A 381 -6.78 12.65 16.49
CA SER A 381 -5.60 13.34 15.98
C SER A 381 -4.98 12.63 14.77
N LEU A 382 -5.20 11.33 14.62
CA LEU A 382 -4.83 10.54 13.44
C LEU A 382 -5.44 11.10 12.15
N LEU A 383 -6.54 11.84 12.23
CA LEU A 383 -7.20 12.49 11.09
C LEU A 383 -6.66 13.90 10.78
N ALA A 384 -5.59 14.36 11.43
CA ALA A 384 -5.06 15.72 11.25
C ALA A 384 -4.68 16.02 9.78
N ASN A 385 -4.07 15.06 9.07
CA ASN A 385 -3.75 15.20 7.64
C ASN A 385 -5.01 15.20 6.77
N GLU A 386 -5.99 14.36 7.08
CA GLU A 386 -7.26 14.31 6.35
C GLU A 386 -8.03 15.63 6.48
N LYS A 387 -8.03 16.19 7.69
CA LYS A 387 -8.59 17.53 7.95
C LYS A 387 -7.85 18.60 7.15
N ARG A 388 -6.52 18.63 7.22
CA ARG A 388 -5.70 19.61 6.50
C ARG A 388 -5.91 19.54 4.98
N LEU A 389 -5.95 18.34 4.41
CA LEU A 389 -6.22 18.15 2.98
C LEU A 389 -7.60 18.69 2.60
N ARG A 390 -8.62 18.44 3.40
CA ARG A 390 -9.96 18.98 3.19
C ARG A 390 -9.96 20.50 3.24
N ASP A 391 -9.35 21.10 4.26
CA ASP A 391 -9.32 22.55 4.44
C ASP A 391 -8.58 23.26 3.30
N LYS A 392 -7.55 22.60 2.74
CA LYS A 392 -6.75 23.11 1.61
C LYS A 392 -7.41 22.90 0.25
N LEU A 393 -8.05 21.77 0.02
CA LEU A 393 -8.49 21.32 -1.30
C LEU A 393 -10.03 21.24 -1.43
N GLY A 394 -10.77 21.51 -0.35
CA GLY A 394 -12.21 21.36 -0.31
C GLY A 394 -12.62 19.89 -0.39
N HIS A 395 -13.51 19.56 -1.34
CA HIS A 395 -14.06 18.22 -1.48
C HIS A 395 -13.29 17.33 -2.47
N GLU A 396 -12.33 17.86 -3.20
CA GLU A 396 -11.55 17.16 -4.22
C GLU A 396 -10.16 16.78 -3.69
N TYR A 397 -10.10 15.67 -2.94
CA TYR A 397 -8.82 15.11 -2.48
C TYR A 397 -8.06 14.44 -3.62
N PRO A 398 -6.73 14.61 -3.71
CA PRO A 398 -5.90 13.81 -4.61
C PRO A 398 -5.84 12.34 -4.17
N GLY A 399 -5.56 11.48 -5.12
CA GLY A 399 -5.39 10.04 -4.89
C GLY A 399 -6.58 9.21 -5.39
N ASP A 400 -6.32 8.37 -6.38
CA ASP A 400 -7.31 7.46 -6.96
C ASP A 400 -7.86 6.50 -5.92
N GLN A 401 -6.99 5.96 -5.06
CA GLN A 401 -7.35 5.01 -4.02
C GLN A 401 -8.36 5.61 -3.03
N TYR A 402 -8.07 6.80 -2.51
CA TYR A 402 -8.98 7.48 -1.60
C TYR A 402 -10.35 7.73 -2.25
N ARG A 403 -10.35 8.32 -3.44
CA ARG A 403 -11.58 8.66 -4.16
C ARG A 403 -12.46 7.45 -4.41
N ARG A 404 -11.85 6.30 -4.78
CA ARG A 404 -12.55 5.09 -5.15
C ARG A 404 -13.34 4.47 -4.00
N ILE A 405 -12.74 4.43 -2.80
CA ILE A 405 -13.28 3.73 -1.64
C ILE A 405 -13.85 4.68 -0.56
N LEU A 406 -13.92 5.97 -0.84
CA LEU A 406 -14.48 6.99 0.07
C LEU A 406 -15.87 6.65 0.61
N PRO A 407 -16.79 6.03 -0.18
CA PRO A 407 -18.12 5.67 0.32
C PRO A 407 -18.15 4.68 1.49
N LEU A 408 -17.01 4.07 1.85
CA LEU A 408 -16.90 3.18 3.01
C LEU A 408 -16.47 3.88 4.30
N VAL A 409 -16.06 5.16 4.25
CA VAL A 409 -15.74 5.92 5.46
C VAL A 409 -16.89 5.92 6.46
N PRO A 410 -18.17 6.13 6.07
CA PRO A 410 -19.27 6.08 7.03
C PRO A 410 -19.40 4.78 7.80
N ALA A 411 -19.11 3.63 7.18
CA ALA A 411 -19.10 2.35 7.86
C ALA A 411 -17.98 2.25 8.92
N MET A 412 -16.80 2.81 8.60
CA MET A 412 -15.65 2.80 9.51
C MET A 412 -15.82 3.72 10.72
N VAL A 413 -16.69 4.73 10.64
CA VAL A 413 -16.90 5.74 11.69
C VAL A 413 -18.30 5.75 12.24
N LYS A 414 -19.07 4.67 12.04
CA LYS A 414 -20.48 4.63 12.43
C LYS A 414 -20.71 4.88 13.93
N ASP A 415 -19.76 4.48 14.77
CA ASP A 415 -19.85 4.52 16.23
C ASP A 415 -19.35 5.85 16.84
N ILE A 416 -18.80 6.77 16.02
CA ILE A 416 -18.27 8.06 16.47
C ILE A 416 -18.94 9.24 15.79
N THR A 417 -18.80 10.40 16.42
CA THR A 417 -19.25 11.69 15.88
C THR A 417 -18.07 12.46 15.32
N LEU A 418 -18.14 12.82 14.05
CA LEU A 418 -17.13 13.63 13.38
C LEU A 418 -17.62 15.07 13.21
N GLY A 419 -17.36 15.90 14.21
CA GLY A 419 -17.64 17.34 14.21
C GLY A 419 -16.69 18.12 13.31
N THR A 420 -16.23 19.28 13.77
CA THR A 420 -15.31 20.14 12.99
C THR A 420 -13.87 19.66 12.99
N MET A 421 -13.50 18.76 13.91
CA MET A 421 -12.13 18.24 14.11
C MET A 421 -11.07 19.31 14.43
N SER A 422 -11.48 20.53 14.84
CA SER A 422 -10.57 21.66 14.98
C SER A 422 -9.59 21.56 16.15
N GLU A 423 -9.87 20.71 17.14
CA GLU A 423 -9.12 20.62 18.41
C GLU A 423 -8.24 19.37 18.51
N ASN A 424 -8.33 18.46 17.54
CA ASN A 424 -7.62 17.19 17.58
C ASN A 424 -6.32 17.27 16.78
N MET A 425 -5.27 17.78 17.40
CA MET A 425 -3.93 17.83 16.80
C MET A 425 -2.99 16.85 17.52
N PRO A 426 -2.05 16.20 16.82
CA PRO A 426 -1.06 15.35 17.45
C PRO A 426 -0.19 16.12 18.45
N SER A 427 0.22 15.47 19.51
CA SER A 427 1.13 16.06 20.53
C SER A 427 2.57 15.56 20.36
N GLU A 428 2.76 14.38 19.78
CA GLU A 428 4.06 13.79 19.58
C GLU A 428 4.80 14.44 18.41
N THR A 429 6.11 14.60 18.57
CA THR A 429 6.98 15.26 17.58
C THR A 429 7.97 14.31 16.93
N MET A 430 8.05 13.08 17.38
CA MET A 430 8.96 12.07 16.86
C MET A 430 8.28 10.70 16.75
N PHE A 431 8.53 10.02 15.66
CA PHE A 431 8.21 8.61 15.45
C PHE A 431 9.50 7.85 15.16
N VAL A 432 9.72 6.75 15.84
CA VAL A 432 10.82 5.82 15.58
C VAL A 432 10.23 4.43 15.56
N GLY A 433 10.64 3.63 14.63
CA GLY A 433 10.25 2.22 14.59
C GLY A 433 11.24 1.38 13.80
N ASP A 434 11.23 0.11 14.13
CA ASP A 434 12.03 -0.93 13.51
C ASP A 434 11.23 -1.67 12.42
N GLY A 435 11.53 -2.92 12.13
CA GLY A 435 10.88 -3.71 11.10
C GLY A 435 11.71 -3.78 9.83
N VAL A 436 11.08 -4.11 8.69
CA VAL A 436 11.78 -4.33 7.40
C VAL A 436 12.41 -3.04 6.86
N ALA A 437 11.84 -1.90 7.17
CA ALA A 437 12.33 -0.58 6.75
C ALA A 437 12.36 0.38 7.96
N PRO A 438 13.33 0.24 8.88
CA PRO A 438 13.45 1.11 10.06
C PRO A 438 13.40 2.59 9.69
N LEU A 439 12.63 3.37 10.45
CA LEU A 439 12.42 4.79 10.19
C LEU A 439 12.56 5.62 11.46
N MET A 440 13.10 6.82 11.31
CA MET A 440 12.95 7.92 12.26
C MET A 440 12.32 9.08 11.53
N ILE A 441 11.25 9.66 12.09
CA ILE A 441 10.58 10.83 11.54
C ILE A 441 10.40 11.87 12.65
N ILE A 442 10.73 13.13 12.34
CA ILE A 442 10.58 14.28 13.25
C ILE A 442 9.59 15.27 12.63
N HIS A 443 8.63 15.70 13.44
CA HIS A 443 7.80 16.88 13.23
C HIS A 443 8.01 17.83 14.41
N THR A 444 8.56 19.04 14.19
CA THR A 444 8.71 20.00 15.30
C THR A 444 7.39 20.64 15.71
N GLY A 445 6.35 20.45 14.93
CA GLY A 445 4.98 20.91 15.19
C GLY A 445 4.02 20.42 14.11
N TRP A 446 2.74 20.62 14.36
CA TRP A 446 1.64 20.16 13.50
C TRP A 446 0.81 21.30 12.93
N THR A 447 1.40 22.50 12.79
CA THR A 447 0.73 23.62 12.12
C THR A 447 0.75 23.47 10.61
N PHE A 448 1.63 22.60 10.09
CA PHE A 448 1.92 22.42 8.67
C PHE A 448 2.31 23.74 7.98
N GLY A 449 2.93 24.63 8.73
CA GLY A 449 3.37 25.94 8.30
C GLY A 449 4.89 26.03 8.14
N ALA A 450 5.37 27.19 7.71
CA ALA A 450 6.80 27.44 7.52
C ALA A 450 7.63 27.44 8.83
N SER A 451 6.97 27.50 9.98
CA SER A 451 7.62 27.38 11.30
C SER A 451 7.99 25.95 11.65
N ASP A 452 7.27 24.98 11.08
CA ASP A 452 7.48 23.59 11.39
C ASP A 452 8.61 23.01 10.53
N LYS A 453 9.35 22.08 11.09
CA LYS A 453 10.38 21.31 10.39
C LYS A 453 9.96 19.84 10.32
N TYR A 454 10.42 19.18 9.29
CA TYR A 454 10.19 17.77 9.04
C TYR A 454 11.49 17.09 8.65
N VAL A 455 11.81 15.99 9.30
CA VAL A 455 12.94 15.13 8.93
C VAL A 455 12.45 13.69 8.85
N GLY A 456 12.73 13.01 7.75
CA GLY A 456 12.57 11.56 7.64
C GLY A 456 13.91 10.91 7.38
N PHE A 457 14.21 9.80 8.05
CA PHE A 457 15.45 9.05 7.92
C PHE A 457 15.14 7.56 7.82
N LYS A 458 15.65 6.89 6.76
CA LYS A 458 15.27 5.51 6.41
C LYS A 458 16.46 4.57 6.46
N GLY A 459 16.26 3.42 7.11
CA GLY A 459 17.13 2.24 7.11
C GLY A 459 16.62 1.10 6.24
N GLY A 460 16.84 -0.14 6.68
CA GLY A 460 16.44 -1.38 6.02
C GLY A 460 17.34 -1.78 4.86
N LYS A 461 16.82 -2.65 4.02
CA LYS A 461 17.53 -3.24 2.86
C LYS A 461 16.79 -2.97 1.55
N ALA A 462 17.50 -3.10 0.41
CA ALA A 462 16.89 -2.91 -0.91
C ALA A 462 16.13 -4.15 -1.40
N ASN A 463 16.46 -5.34 -0.89
CA ASN A 463 15.83 -6.61 -1.29
C ASN A 463 14.49 -6.86 -0.57
N HIS A 464 13.51 -6.03 -0.87
CA HIS A 464 12.11 -6.26 -0.52
C HIS A 464 11.21 -5.75 -1.64
N SER A 465 9.94 -6.11 -1.62
CA SER A 465 8.97 -5.65 -2.62
C SER A 465 8.95 -4.13 -2.69
N HIS A 466 9.06 -3.57 -3.90
CA HIS A 466 9.13 -2.14 -4.17
C HIS A 466 10.35 -1.40 -3.57
N GLY A 467 11.34 -2.11 -3.01
CA GLY A 467 12.53 -1.51 -2.41
C GLY A 467 13.41 -0.78 -3.40
N HIS A 468 14.09 0.29 -2.92
CA HIS A 468 15.13 1.05 -3.60
C HIS A 468 16.48 0.88 -2.88
N MET A 469 17.58 1.30 -3.51
CA MET A 469 18.90 1.41 -2.84
C MET A 469 18.98 2.73 -2.07
N ASP A 470 18.13 2.91 -1.07
CA ASP A 470 17.90 4.13 -0.32
C ASP A 470 18.26 4.03 1.18
N ALA A 471 18.97 3.00 1.57
CA ALA A 471 19.44 2.83 2.95
C ALA A 471 20.31 4.02 3.40
N GLY A 472 20.01 4.60 4.57
CA GLY A 472 20.65 5.79 5.07
C GLY A 472 20.19 7.10 4.41
N SER A 473 19.15 7.07 3.58
CA SER A 473 18.60 8.27 2.95
C SER A 473 17.73 9.08 3.91
N PHE A 474 17.62 10.39 3.61
CA PHE A 474 16.81 11.31 4.39
C PHE A 474 16.06 12.31 3.53
N VAL A 475 14.96 12.83 4.08
CA VAL A 475 14.25 14.01 3.59
C VAL A 475 14.27 15.10 4.65
N TYR A 476 14.28 16.38 4.22
CA TYR A 476 14.29 17.52 5.13
C TYR A 476 13.43 18.65 4.62
N GLU A 477 12.55 19.15 5.48
CA GLU A 477 11.75 20.35 5.23
C GLU A 477 11.93 21.36 6.36
N ALA A 478 12.09 22.61 6.00
CA ALA A 478 12.15 23.72 6.92
C ALA A 478 11.81 25.03 6.17
N TYR A 479 11.27 26.00 6.90
CA TYR A 479 10.96 27.33 6.35
C TYR A 479 10.04 27.30 5.12
N GLY A 480 9.12 26.31 5.07
CA GLY A 480 8.18 26.14 3.96
C GLY A 480 8.79 25.60 2.66
N GLN A 481 9.98 25.00 2.72
CA GLN A 481 10.71 24.44 1.59
C GLN A 481 11.19 23.03 1.90
N ARG A 482 11.09 22.10 0.92
CA ARG A 482 11.76 20.79 0.97
C ARG A 482 13.19 20.92 0.44
N TRP A 483 14.17 20.76 1.32
CA TRP A 483 15.60 20.90 1.04
C TRP A 483 16.23 19.59 0.59
N SER A 484 15.95 18.50 1.31
CA SER A 484 16.28 17.14 0.88
C SER A 484 15.02 16.45 0.39
N HIS A 485 15.10 15.89 -0.82
CA HIS A 485 13.96 15.34 -1.56
C HIS A 485 14.22 13.88 -1.91
N ASP A 486 13.18 13.07 -1.90
CA ASP A 486 13.17 11.74 -2.50
C ASP A 486 12.25 11.78 -3.73
N PRO A 487 12.72 11.38 -4.93
CA PRO A 487 11.95 11.49 -6.16
C PRO A 487 10.87 10.40 -6.33
N GLY A 488 10.87 9.36 -5.48
CA GLY A 488 9.88 8.29 -5.50
C GLY A 488 10.00 7.34 -6.69
N ILE A 489 8.85 6.96 -7.25
CA ILE A 489 8.69 5.86 -8.20
C ILE A 489 9.02 6.21 -9.66
N GLU A 490 9.56 5.23 -10.41
CA GLU A 490 9.64 5.25 -11.89
C GLU A 490 8.39 4.59 -12.52
N VAL A 491 8.07 4.96 -13.76
CA VAL A 491 6.90 4.46 -14.49
C VAL A 491 7.06 3.00 -14.89
N TYR A 492 6.31 2.10 -14.26
CA TYR A 492 6.41 0.65 -14.45
C TYR A 492 6.26 0.20 -15.90
N THR A 493 5.25 0.68 -16.61
CA THR A 493 5.03 0.29 -18.01
C THR A 493 6.22 0.64 -18.90
N THR A 494 6.93 1.71 -18.58
CA THR A 494 8.14 2.14 -19.28
C THR A 494 9.34 1.26 -18.89
N MET A 495 9.54 0.99 -17.60
CA MET A 495 10.58 0.06 -17.13
C MET A 495 10.39 -1.34 -17.72
N GLU A 496 9.19 -1.92 -17.59
CA GLU A 496 8.86 -3.26 -18.08
C GLU A 496 9.09 -3.40 -19.59
N ARG A 497 8.81 -2.35 -20.35
CA ARG A 497 9.04 -2.33 -21.80
C ARG A 497 10.52 -2.31 -22.15
N ASN A 498 11.34 -1.55 -21.42
CA ASN A 498 12.72 -1.26 -21.78
C ASN A 498 13.73 -2.23 -21.15
N ILE A 499 13.51 -2.68 -19.92
CA ILE A 499 14.43 -3.58 -19.22
C ILE A 499 13.83 -4.95 -18.87
N GLY A 500 12.60 -5.22 -19.32
CA GLY A 500 11.93 -6.51 -19.22
C GLY A 500 11.05 -6.68 -18.01
N TYR A 501 9.99 -7.47 -18.20
CA TYR A 501 9.08 -7.96 -17.16
C TYR A 501 9.57 -9.32 -16.65
N LYS A 502 8.84 -9.99 -15.77
CA LYS A 502 9.16 -11.31 -15.18
C LYS A 502 9.64 -12.34 -16.23
N GLY A 503 10.49 -13.27 -15.82
CA GLY A 503 10.94 -14.40 -16.64
C GLY A 503 12.41 -14.38 -17.10
N THR A 504 13.14 -13.30 -16.82
CA THR A 504 14.59 -13.21 -16.97
C THR A 504 15.22 -12.85 -15.63
N GLU A 505 16.41 -13.38 -15.31
CA GLU A 505 17.10 -13.08 -14.05
C GLU A 505 17.46 -11.59 -13.90
N ASN A 506 17.40 -10.82 -14.98
CA ASN A 506 17.84 -9.43 -15.02
C ASN A 506 16.77 -8.53 -15.64
N ASN A 507 15.70 -8.28 -14.91
CA ASN A 507 14.57 -7.45 -15.30
C ASN A 507 14.27 -6.36 -14.26
N CYS A 508 13.20 -5.54 -14.47
CA CYS A 508 12.84 -4.45 -13.56
C CYS A 508 12.38 -4.91 -12.16
N TRP A 509 12.06 -6.19 -11.98
CA TRP A 509 11.64 -6.81 -10.72
C TRP A 509 12.71 -7.74 -10.12
N SER A 510 13.97 -7.58 -10.55
CA SER A 510 15.10 -8.39 -10.08
C SER A 510 15.84 -7.66 -8.95
N TYR A 511 15.67 -8.14 -7.73
CA TYR A 511 16.26 -7.55 -6.50
C TYR A 511 17.60 -8.16 -6.12
N ILE A 512 18.48 -8.39 -7.13
CA ILE A 512 19.84 -8.86 -6.94
C ILE A 512 20.86 -7.80 -7.36
N ASN A 513 22.03 -7.73 -6.73
CA ASN A 513 23.10 -6.81 -7.14
C ASN A 513 23.48 -7.02 -8.60
N GLY A 514 23.78 -5.92 -9.31
CA GLY A 514 24.11 -5.94 -10.73
C GLY A 514 22.90 -6.12 -11.65
N SER A 515 21.67 -6.14 -11.15
CA SER A 515 20.50 -6.18 -12.00
C SER A 515 20.25 -4.84 -12.71
N LYS A 516 19.58 -4.87 -13.87
CA LYS A 516 19.20 -3.66 -14.61
C LYS A 516 18.29 -2.71 -13.81
N ARG A 517 17.59 -3.25 -12.80
CA ARG A 517 16.76 -2.46 -11.89
C ARG A 517 17.57 -1.31 -11.28
N TRP A 518 18.73 -1.60 -10.76
CA TRP A 518 19.57 -0.64 -10.04
C TRP A 518 20.28 0.37 -10.94
N GLY A 519 20.31 0.10 -12.25
CA GLY A 519 20.75 1.06 -13.26
C GLY A 519 19.72 2.16 -13.57
N VAL A 520 18.46 2.00 -13.15
CA VAL A 520 17.40 3.01 -13.26
C VAL A 520 17.63 4.06 -12.17
N PHE A 521 17.69 5.33 -12.56
CA PHE A 521 18.10 6.42 -11.67
C PHE A 521 17.28 6.48 -10.37
N LEU A 522 15.96 6.42 -10.48
CA LEU A 522 15.06 6.54 -9.31
C LEU A 522 15.12 5.33 -8.36
N LEU A 523 15.68 4.20 -8.78
CA LEU A 523 15.74 2.97 -7.99
C LEU A 523 17.13 2.71 -7.39
N GLY A 524 18.16 3.28 -8.03
CA GLY A 524 19.55 3.15 -7.60
C GLY A 524 19.96 4.18 -6.55
N PRO A 525 21.17 4.03 -5.92
CA PRO A 525 21.54 4.88 -4.77
C PRO A 525 21.83 6.34 -5.13
N LYS A 526 21.98 6.67 -6.42
CA LYS A 526 22.39 8.02 -6.87
C LYS A 526 21.26 9.05 -6.86
N SER A 527 20.02 8.63 -6.75
CA SER A 527 18.83 9.49 -6.67
C SER A 527 18.36 9.76 -5.24
N HIS A 528 18.93 9.09 -4.28
CA HIS A 528 18.57 9.22 -2.87
C HIS A 528 19.59 10.08 -2.11
N SER A 529 19.15 10.69 -1.00
CA SER A 529 20.01 11.50 -0.13
C SER A 529 20.84 10.60 0.79
N THR A 530 21.75 9.85 0.19
CA THR A 530 22.68 8.90 0.84
C THR A 530 24.07 9.01 0.21
N PHE A 531 24.95 8.05 0.43
CA PHE A 531 26.26 8.04 -0.21
C PHE A 531 26.55 6.70 -0.91
N THR A 532 27.48 6.72 -1.85
CA THR A 532 28.04 5.53 -2.48
C THR A 532 29.52 5.44 -2.19
N VAL A 533 30.08 4.22 -2.25
CA VAL A 533 31.47 3.91 -2.00
C VAL A 533 32.10 3.31 -3.26
N ASN A 534 33.21 3.88 -3.74
CA ASN A 534 33.94 3.42 -4.92
C ASN A 534 33.05 3.28 -6.17
N GLY A 535 31.98 4.09 -6.27
CA GLY A 535 31.01 4.07 -7.36
C GLY A 535 30.14 2.83 -7.44
N LYS A 536 30.10 2.01 -6.40
CA LYS A 536 29.36 0.74 -6.36
C LYS A 536 27.92 0.91 -5.85
N GLU A 537 27.11 -0.10 -6.18
CA GLU A 537 25.78 -0.30 -5.62
C GLU A 537 25.85 -0.64 -4.13
N HIS A 538 24.79 -0.33 -3.37
CA HIS A 538 24.59 -0.92 -2.04
C HIS A 538 24.42 -2.43 -2.14
N ASP A 539 24.81 -3.18 -1.11
CA ASP A 539 24.42 -4.60 -1.02
C ASP A 539 22.90 -4.67 -0.83
N VAL A 540 22.21 -5.34 -1.75
CA VAL A 540 20.74 -5.45 -1.70
C VAL A 540 20.24 -6.20 -0.45
N ASN A 541 21.07 -7.06 0.13
CA ASN A 541 20.78 -7.82 1.36
C ASN A 541 21.32 -7.13 2.62
N GLY A 542 22.17 -6.09 2.43
CA GLY A 542 22.72 -5.33 3.54
C GLY A 542 21.64 -4.54 4.25
N GLU A 543 21.56 -4.69 5.55
CA GLU A 543 20.50 -4.10 6.38
C GLU A 543 21.02 -2.92 7.19
N ALA A 544 20.37 -1.77 7.05
CA ALA A 544 20.60 -0.60 7.88
C ALA A 544 19.64 -0.60 9.07
N THR A 545 20.16 -0.58 10.29
CA THR A 545 19.38 -0.65 11.54
C THR A 545 19.58 0.56 12.41
N ILE A 546 18.55 1.00 13.15
CA ILE A 546 18.67 2.06 14.16
C ILE A 546 19.41 1.49 15.38
N VAL A 547 20.47 2.17 15.81
CA VAL A 547 21.30 1.73 16.96
C VAL A 547 21.27 2.73 18.12
N GLU A 548 20.84 3.97 17.88
CA GLU A 548 20.71 4.99 18.91
C GLU A 548 19.63 6.00 18.52
N VAL A 549 18.88 6.49 19.50
CA VAL A 549 17.81 7.48 19.32
C VAL A 549 18.10 8.66 20.25
N TYR A 550 17.95 9.88 19.74
CA TYR A 550 18.07 11.13 20.46
C TYR A 550 16.69 11.78 20.52
N ASP A 551 16.12 11.97 21.70
CA ASP A 551 14.81 12.60 21.92
C ASP A 551 14.84 13.46 23.18
N GLU A 552 15.60 14.57 23.10
CA GLU A 552 15.73 15.54 24.17
C GLU A 552 15.21 16.91 23.72
N ALA A 553 14.90 17.77 24.68
CA ALA A 553 14.40 19.11 24.39
C ALA A 553 15.41 19.92 23.54
N GLY A 554 15.04 20.20 22.29
CA GLY A 554 15.88 20.96 21.34
C GLY A 554 16.86 20.09 20.55
N GLU A 555 16.82 18.76 20.70
CA GLU A 555 17.64 17.82 19.97
C GLU A 555 16.91 16.51 19.73
N GLN A 556 16.58 16.21 18.48
CA GLN A 556 15.95 14.95 18.07
C GLN A 556 16.71 14.33 16.90
N GLY A 557 16.77 12.98 16.86
CA GLY A 557 17.47 12.29 15.79
C GLY A 557 17.65 10.80 16.03
N ALA A 558 18.38 10.15 15.12
CA ALA A 558 18.78 8.75 15.27
C ALA A 558 20.13 8.47 14.60
N LYS A 559 20.79 7.42 15.07
CA LYS A 559 21.99 6.83 14.46
C LYS A 559 21.63 5.47 13.87
N MET A 560 22.07 5.25 12.63
CA MET A 560 21.94 3.97 11.94
C MET A 560 23.28 3.30 11.70
N ASN A 561 23.32 2.00 11.86
CA ASN A 561 24.41 1.15 11.40
C ASN A 561 24.19 0.82 9.92
N LEU A 562 25.16 1.16 9.08
CA LEU A 562 25.15 0.92 7.62
C LEU A 562 26.23 -0.10 7.21
N CYS A 563 26.88 -0.80 8.13
CA CYS A 563 28.03 -1.68 7.85
C CYS A 563 27.69 -2.75 6.81
N ASP A 564 26.53 -3.37 6.94
CA ASP A 564 26.11 -4.44 6.01
C ASP A 564 25.76 -3.90 4.61
N VAL A 565 25.24 -2.66 4.53
CA VAL A 565 24.93 -1.99 3.24
C VAL A 565 26.19 -1.78 2.41
N PHE A 566 27.34 -1.54 3.07
CA PHE A 566 28.64 -1.33 2.43
C PHE A 566 29.64 -2.46 2.69
N ALA A 567 29.14 -3.67 2.94
CA ALA A 567 29.96 -4.84 3.19
C ALA A 567 31.00 -5.06 2.09
N GLY A 568 32.27 -5.29 2.49
CA GLY A 568 33.39 -5.44 1.57
C GLY A 568 33.94 -4.16 0.95
N GLU A 569 33.26 -3.01 1.06
CA GLU A 569 33.75 -1.70 0.64
C GLU A 569 34.25 -0.85 1.81
N LEU A 570 33.63 -0.98 2.97
CA LEU A 570 34.02 -0.29 4.20
C LEU A 570 34.29 -1.31 5.33
N ALA A 571 35.14 -0.93 6.28
CA ALA A 571 35.33 -1.68 7.53
C ALA A 571 34.22 -1.38 8.53
N SER A 572 33.73 -0.13 8.56
CA SER A 572 32.54 0.28 9.28
C SER A 572 31.91 1.51 8.64
N ALA A 573 30.59 1.66 8.81
CA ALA A 573 29.81 2.80 8.37
C ALA A 573 28.62 3.03 9.30
N TYR A 574 28.52 4.25 9.84
CA TYR A 574 27.36 4.71 10.62
C TYR A 574 26.93 6.07 10.10
N ARG A 575 25.64 6.33 10.10
CA ARG A 575 25.09 7.66 9.83
C ARG A 575 24.20 8.08 10.96
N THR A 576 24.42 9.31 11.44
CA THR A 576 23.56 9.97 12.43
C THR A 576 22.87 11.14 11.78
N ILE A 577 21.56 11.29 11.98
CA ILE A 577 20.82 12.49 11.61
C ILE A 577 20.26 13.11 12.87
N ARG A 578 20.55 14.39 13.11
CA ARG A 578 20.10 15.13 14.30
C ARG A 578 19.61 16.52 13.88
N LEU A 579 18.41 16.85 14.33
CA LEU A 579 17.90 18.21 14.34
C LEU A 579 18.24 18.84 15.68
N ILE A 580 19.15 19.82 15.68
CA ILE A 580 19.60 20.51 16.88
C ILE A 580 19.22 22.00 16.74
N GLY A 581 18.24 22.44 17.53
CA GLY A 581 17.68 23.77 17.42
C GLY A 581 17.14 24.05 16.01
N GLU A 582 17.80 24.94 15.27
CA GLU A 582 17.37 25.35 13.90
C GLU A 582 18.06 24.56 12.78
N ASP A 583 19.11 23.81 13.08
CA ASP A 583 20.01 23.23 12.10
C ASP A 583 19.90 21.71 12.03
N LEU A 584 20.01 21.17 10.80
CA LEU A 584 20.10 19.74 10.57
C LEU A 584 21.57 19.33 10.42
N TYR A 585 21.95 18.29 11.16
CA TYR A 585 23.26 17.65 11.09
C TYR A 585 23.13 16.23 10.53
N VAL A 586 23.94 15.91 9.51
CA VAL A 586 24.14 14.56 8.99
C VAL A 586 25.59 14.21 9.26
N ILE A 587 25.83 13.20 10.12
CA ILE A 587 27.16 12.82 10.60
C ILE A 587 27.45 11.41 10.12
N ASP A 588 28.46 11.24 9.27
CA ASP A 588 28.89 9.96 8.74
C ASP A 588 30.22 9.53 9.40
N GLU A 589 30.22 8.45 10.16
CA GLU A 589 31.38 7.82 10.75
C GLU A 589 31.81 6.64 9.87
N ILE A 590 32.91 6.79 9.15
CA ILE A 590 33.35 5.85 8.12
C ILE A 590 34.75 5.38 8.39
N THR A 591 35.01 4.07 8.30
CA THR A 591 36.35 3.47 8.35
C THR A 591 36.66 2.75 7.04
N ALA A 592 37.72 3.13 6.35
CA ALA A 592 38.18 2.45 5.16
C ALA A 592 38.84 1.09 5.49
N PRO A 593 38.73 0.07 4.61
CA PRO A 593 39.44 -1.18 4.81
C PRO A 593 40.96 -1.00 4.85
N ALA A 594 41.68 -1.88 5.57
CA ALA A 594 43.12 -1.79 5.72
C ALA A 594 43.90 -1.94 4.39
N ASN A 595 43.28 -2.51 3.34
CA ASN A 595 43.93 -2.85 2.08
C ASN A 595 43.59 -1.88 0.91
N LYS A 596 42.60 -1.00 1.06
CA LYS A 596 42.19 -0.07 -0.02
C LYS A 596 41.63 1.22 0.54
N ASN A 597 41.78 2.30 -0.23
CA ASN A 597 41.07 3.56 0.06
C ASN A 597 39.59 3.40 -0.21
N ALA A 598 38.77 4.25 0.44
CA ALA A 598 37.35 4.35 0.16
C ALA A 598 37.06 5.75 -0.45
N GLU A 599 36.62 5.77 -1.70
CA GLU A 599 36.12 6.98 -2.36
C GLU A 599 34.62 7.11 -2.06
N ILE A 600 34.25 8.18 -1.37
CA ILE A 600 32.87 8.44 -0.95
C ILE A 600 32.28 9.52 -1.86
N GLU A 601 31.11 9.24 -2.41
CA GLU A 601 30.28 10.23 -3.11
C GLU A 601 29.00 10.45 -2.30
N TRP A 602 28.98 11.57 -1.56
CA TRP A 602 27.83 11.98 -0.74
C TRP A 602 26.86 12.80 -1.59
N ARG A 603 25.57 12.45 -1.57
CA ARG A 603 24.54 13.04 -2.42
C ARG A 603 23.33 13.47 -1.61
N MET A 604 22.70 14.56 -2.05
CA MET A 604 21.40 15.02 -1.59
C MET A 604 20.58 15.49 -2.78
N MET A 605 19.47 14.84 -3.06
CA MET A 605 18.48 15.33 -4.03
C MET A 605 17.80 16.58 -3.50
N THR A 606 17.57 17.57 -4.36
CA THR A 606 16.92 18.82 -3.99
C THR A 606 16.13 19.45 -5.14
N MET A 607 15.05 20.16 -4.81
CA MET A 607 14.33 21.07 -5.71
C MET A 607 14.83 22.52 -5.61
N ALA A 608 15.75 22.83 -4.70
CA ALA A 608 16.35 24.15 -4.55
C ALA A 608 17.36 24.44 -5.68
N GLY A 609 17.57 25.70 -5.96
CA GLY A 609 18.73 26.15 -6.77
C GLY A 609 20.03 25.82 -6.06
N VAL A 610 21.02 25.28 -6.78
CA VAL A 610 22.31 24.85 -6.24
C VAL A 610 23.45 25.72 -6.79
N ALA A 611 24.22 26.35 -5.91
CA ALA A 611 25.43 27.09 -6.26
C ALA A 611 26.61 26.54 -5.44
N VAL A 612 27.58 25.93 -6.14
CA VAL A 612 28.81 25.40 -5.52
C VAL A 612 29.81 26.55 -5.35
N ASN A 613 30.19 26.80 -4.11
CA ASN A 613 31.27 27.71 -3.72
C ASN A 613 32.41 26.89 -3.13
N GLY A 614 33.62 27.38 -3.10
CA GLY A 614 34.81 26.59 -2.76
C GLY A 614 34.76 25.85 -1.41
N ASP A 615 34.01 26.34 -0.43
CA ASP A 615 33.93 25.81 0.93
C ASP A 615 32.51 25.33 1.34
N ARG A 616 31.52 25.47 0.44
CA ARG A 616 30.11 25.10 0.72
C ARG A 616 29.25 24.99 -0.53
N ILE A 617 28.05 24.50 -0.37
CA ILE A 617 26.97 24.62 -1.35
C ILE A 617 25.91 25.56 -0.79
N LYS A 618 25.58 26.60 -1.55
CA LYS A 618 24.42 27.45 -1.27
C LYS A 618 23.18 26.88 -1.98
N LEU A 619 22.16 26.61 -1.20
CA LEU A 619 20.83 26.19 -1.67
C LEU A 619 19.90 27.41 -1.65
N THR A 620 19.11 27.60 -2.72
CA THR A 620 18.12 28.68 -2.77
C THR A 620 16.75 28.06 -3.04
N GLY A 621 15.85 28.14 -2.07
CA GLY A 621 14.47 27.64 -2.17
C GLY A 621 13.64 28.43 -3.16
N THR A 622 12.56 27.84 -3.65
CA THR A 622 11.60 28.49 -4.55
C THR A 622 10.90 29.69 -3.90
N ASN A 623 10.88 29.73 -2.57
CA ASN A 623 10.36 30.84 -1.75
C ASN A 623 11.42 31.92 -1.44
N GLY A 624 12.63 31.83 -2.01
CA GLY A 624 13.70 32.77 -1.82
C GLY A 624 14.54 32.60 -0.54
N VAL A 625 14.19 31.67 0.33
CA VAL A 625 15.01 31.34 1.50
C VAL A 625 16.31 30.69 1.04
N ALA A 626 17.42 31.02 1.69
CA ALA A 626 18.72 30.42 1.44
C ALA A 626 19.16 29.53 2.61
N MET A 627 19.85 28.44 2.28
CA MET A 627 20.45 27.50 3.20
C MET A 627 21.85 27.13 2.73
N ASP A 628 22.78 27.04 3.65
CA ASP A 628 24.13 26.54 3.37
C ASP A 628 24.22 25.05 3.73
N LEU A 629 24.88 24.28 2.87
CA LEU A 629 25.35 22.93 3.12
C LEU A 629 26.87 22.99 3.27
N VAL A 630 27.35 22.72 4.48
CA VAL A 630 28.78 22.73 4.83
C VAL A 630 29.18 21.37 5.35
N ALA A 631 30.25 20.80 4.84
CA ALA A 631 30.84 19.53 5.27
C ALA A 631 32.20 19.75 5.92
N GLU A 632 32.38 19.21 7.13
CA GLU A 632 33.61 19.30 7.90
C GLU A 632 34.10 17.89 8.27
N SER A 633 35.40 17.65 8.08
CA SER A 633 36.09 16.40 8.41
C SER A 633 36.89 16.57 9.69
N ASP A 634 36.85 15.56 10.57
CA ASP A 634 37.74 15.47 11.74
C ASP A 634 39.13 14.90 11.40
N ASN A 635 39.37 14.52 10.14
CA ASN A 635 40.62 13.95 9.64
C ASN A 635 41.28 14.91 8.64
N ASP A 636 42.43 15.49 9.01
CA ASP A 636 43.20 16.47 8.21
C ASP A 636 43.67 15.88 6.85
N ASN A 637 43.72 14.57 6.69
CA ASN A 637 44.08 13.90 5.44
C ASN A 637 42.91 13.79 4.44
N VAL A 638 41.69 14.18 4.87
CA VAL A 638 40.47 14.06 4.06
C VAL A 638 40.02 15.44 3.59
N SER A 639 40.07 15.67 2.30
CA SER A 639 39.64 16.92 1.66
C SER A 639 38.28 16.79 1.01
N VAL A 640 37.39 17.73 1.26
CA VAL A 640 36.01 17.77 0.68
C VAL A 640 36.04 18.50 -0.65
N ASN A 641 35.51 17.86 -1.71
CA ASN A 641 35.33 18.42 -3.03
C ASN A 641 33.87 18.60 -3.35
N TYR A 642 33.32 19.79 -3.15
CA TYR A 642 31.91 20.10 -3.41
C TYR A 642 31.55 20.01 -4.88
N ASN A 643 30.33 19.49 -5.17
CA ASN A 643 29.86 19.24 -6.52
C ASN A 643 28.34 19.37 -6.64
N SER A 644 27.87 19.44 -7.86
CA SER A 644 26.46 19.31 -8.21
C SER A 644 26.32 18.48 -9.48
N TRP A 645 25.39 17.53 -9.47
CA TRP A 645 25.14 16.66 -10.61
C TRP A 645 23.73 16.84 -11.17
N PRO A 646 23.48 16.53 -12.45
CA PRO A 646 22.14 16.41 -12.99
C PRO A 646 21.33 15.36 -12.24
N ALA A 647 20.05 15.60 -12.01
CA ALA A 647 19.11 14.62 -11.48
C ALA A 647 18.53 13.77 -12.62
N SER A 648 19.38 13.01 -13.32
CA SER A 648 19.01 12.20 -14.47
C SER A 648 19.79 10.90 -14.50
N GLY A 649 19.12 9.85 -15.00
CA GLY A 649 19.72 8.54 -15.18
C GLY A 649 20.47 8.38 -16.50
N GLN A 650 20.86 7.14 -16.77
CA GLN A 650 21.61 6.76 -17.97
C GLN A 650 20.73 6.41 -19.18
N TYR A 651 19.43 6.19 -18.95
CA TYR A 651 18.50 5.78 -20.01
C TYR A 651 17.62 6.96 -20.45
N ALA A 652 17.51 7.17 -21.74
CA ALA A 652 16.72 8.25 -22.33
C ALA A 652 15.20 8.13 -22.11
N TRP A 653 14.74 6.96 -21.65
CA TRP A 653 13.34 6.70 -21.38
C TRP A 653 12.93 6.94 -19.91
N GLU A 654 13.88 7.18 -19.01
CA GLU A 654 13.62 7.47 -17.61
C GLU A 654 12.84 8.77 -17.43
N THR A 655 12.09 8.87 -16.35
CA THR A 655 11.34 10.07 -16.00
C THR A 655 12.26 11.27 -15.88
N GLU A 656 11.88 12.36 -16.53
CA GLU A 656 12.60 13.64 -16.39
C GLU A 656 12.28 14.27 -15.03
N ASN A 657 13.29 14.39 -14.16
CA ASN A 657 13.16 14.98 -12.84
C ASN A 657 13.25 16.51 -12.92
N LYS A 658 12.23 17.15 -13.55
CA LYS A 658 12.22 18.60 -13.78
C LYS A 658 12.40 19.40 -12.50
N GLY A 659 13.35 20.33 -12.52
CA GLY A 659 13.64 21.19 -11.40
C GLY A 659 14.51 20.55 -10.31
N CYS A 660 14.72 19.22 -10.34
CA CYS A 660 15.61 18.56 -9.41
C CYS A 660 17.08 18.76 -9.77
N ARG A 661 17.91 18.77 -8.74
CA ARG A 661 19.38 18.77 -8.78
C ARG A 661 19.89 17.80 -7.73
N VAL A 662 21.14 17.37 -7.90
CA VAL A 662 21.87 16.66 -6.86
C VAL A 662 22.97 17.59 -6.35
N ALA A 663 22.90 17.96 -5.08
CA ALA A 663 23.94 18.67 -4.36
C ALA A 663 24.77 17.67 -3.55
N GLY A 664 26.06 17.89 -3.40
CA GLY A 664 26.88 17.00 -2.58
C GLY A 664 28.39 17.23 -2.75
N PHE A 665 29.16 16.24 -2.43
CA PHE A 665 30.61 16.31 -2.47
C PHE A 665 31.23 14.91 -2.55
N THR A 666 32.52 14.88 -2.89
CA THR A 666 33.35 13.67 -2.86
C THR A 666 34.51 13.85 -1.90
N TYR A 667 34.97 12.75 -1.32
CA TYR A 667 36.20 12.68 -0.52
C TYR A 667 36.75 11.26 -0.53
N VAL A 668 38.02 11.13 -0.13
CA VAL A 668 38.70 9.85 -0.07
C VAL A 668 39.15 9.60 1.36
N VAL A 669 38.73 8.49 1.93
CA VAL A 669 39.23 7.99 3.23
C VAL A 669 40.42 7.08 2.95
N PRO A 670 41.63 7.39 3.43
CA PRO A 670 42.80 6.54 3.21
C PRO A 670 42.61 5.15 3.84
N LYS A 671 43.23 4.14 3.26
CA LYS A 671 43.16 2.76 3.73
C LYS A 671 43.50 2.65 5.22
N GLY A 672 42.65 1.98 5.97
CA GLY A 672 42.80 1.74 7.41
C GLY A 672 42.55 2.98 8.28
N GLU A 673 42.23 4.14 7.72
CA GLU A 673 41.86 5.34 8.45
C GLU A 673 40.36 5.45 8.66
N SER A 674 39.97 6.25 9.64
CA SER A 674 38.58 6.61 9.94
C SER A 674 38.37 8.10 9.72
N VAL A 675 37.16 8.50 9.45
CA VAL A 675 36.70 9.88 9.33
C VAL A 675 35.30 10.02 9.94
N THR A 676 35.10 11.10 10.66
CA THR A 676 33.78 11.64 10.99
C THR A 676 33.50 12.83 10.09
N MET A 677 32.62 12.66 9.13
CA MET A 677 32.19 13.72 8.22
C MET A 677 30.90 14.35 8.74
N THR A 678 30.96 15.57 9.20
CA THR A 678 29.78 16.31 9.69
C THR A 678 29.27 17.25 8.60
N VAL A 679 28.05 17.01 8.13
CA VAL A 679 27.35 17.88 7.17
C VAL A 679 26.30 18.67 7.93
N LYS A 680 26.41 19.99 7.88
CA LYS A 680 25.48 20.93 8.47
C LYS A 680 24.64 21.61 7.40
N LEU A 681 23.31 21.55 7.55
CA LEU A 681 22.35 22.37 6.79
C LEU A 681 21.81 23.45 7.71
N SER A 682 22.16 24.71 7.44
CA SER A 682 21.77 25.86 8.26
C SER A 682 21.26 27.01 7.42
N ARG A 683 20.29 27.76 7.97
CA ARG A 683 19.78 28.97 7.32
C ARG A 683 20.87 30.07 7.32
N ASN A 684 20.98 30.74 6.17
CA ASN A 684 21.91 31.88 5.98
C ASN A 684 21.29 33.19 6.50
#